data_73bd58c6da6fed43f8d8fe76fc8bdd6a
#
_entry.id   73bd58c6da6fed43f8d8fe76fc8bdd6a
#
_cell.length_a   1.000
_cell.length_b   1.000
_cell.length_c   1.000
_cell.angle_alpha   90.00
_cell.angle_beta   90.00
_cell.angle_gamma   90.00
#
_symmetry.space_group_name_H-M   'P 1'
#
loop_
_entity.id
_entity.type
_entity.pdbx_description
1 polymer ?
#
loop_
_entity_poly.entity_id
_entity_poly.type
_entity_poly.pdbx_seq_one_letter_code
_entity_poly.pdbx_strand_id
1 'polypeptide(L)'
;MYRASNYKGAIFLKDATMPIFSPDRHACAPSYVKLTKQPIAGGTYRPLANDEDSNACTPSALSGHHGSKLYTQKSAIHAISDNTSVFIPKVDAPHLPKTTDDKSINEAANNSTHPAPLSAEIQLTQTDKHPLMQAVKVCKQAAHTTAKALSATGHAVAKAVNATGHAIRTTATAVKTAWHTFINFKAVQLIIKFFKKAHGLWRKRMKFSYAFYANVFLLLTTTETLFMKWTVITEPTYDPGIKVSNHKKLVEGAVGQLTKYVTNMWLTDHNHLFILNFVGLALIYLVLIFVLNRFWLATLVFGVSITAFGVANKIKMEVRTEPILPADFSFISGGNTGNIMSFVPEDRQAFVNGAVSLVTWFAIICIAFFILDRRRKFIYCSFLHPIASFKNVIGNLTRIAAAVLSVVLLVSFTWNLTVPESSVYAWAKDQGYKPQLFSTIYDAQTNGPTTTFLSLTNVKIMNKPEEYSKETMAKIADRYKSTAQSINNDRSNRLTDSTVIMILSESFSDPLRAPRVSYSIDPMPNIRALKEQTTSGLMLSPGYGGGTANIEYQEITGMSLSNFSDSMTVPYQQLVPNQKNPYAFNQIWTQRYGKESASAVHPYAQNMYLRHVDYQKFGFDYLYTDDSKVRAPHQDHIDSNPYISDSSAYQDIVDLIKDDKSGTPQFLQLVTMQNHTPYNDWYEDNEFKEANTSTELSGWERDNSDTYAKGVNYTDTATADFLNKLNEIDQPITVVFYGDHLPGIYPNSFDDSNNDLPLHETDYFIWSNAASPSSGTKLDPAISSFTSPNYFMALAAEHMNAKVTPYLALLTGLYEQVPAIGRVSFTKKWNQKGTTTYLDASGNIMSSADLSKDAKQLLNDYKLAQYDMTAGKNYLASTDFTKEL
;
A
#
# COMPACT_ATOMS: atom_id res chain seq x y z
N MET A 1 4.31 -57.39 -15.25
CA MET A 1 3.40 -58.52 -14.97
C MET A 1 2.05 -57.99 -14.53
N TYR A 2 1.02 -58.38 -15.33
CA TYR A 2 -0.44 -58.40 -15.12
C TYR A 2 -1.13 -57.06 -14.88
N ARG A 3 -1.86 -56.61 -15.83
CA ARG A 3 -3.16 -56.79 -16.55
C ARG A 3 -4.26 -55.94 -15.96
N ALA A 4 -4.63 -54.98 -16.66
CA ALA A 4 -5.79 -54.54 -17.41
C ALA A 4 -7.14 -55.18 -17.05
N SER A 5 -8.17 -54.39 -16.83
CA SER A 5 -9.48 -54.68 -17.39
C SER A 5 -10.33 -53.42 -17.54
N ASN A 6 -10.85 -53.32 -18.75
CA ASN A 6 -11.81 -52.42 -19.33
C ASN A 6 -13.16 -52.32 -18.59
N TYR A 7 -13.81 -51.15 -18.67
CA TYR A 7 -15.22 -51.10 -19.05
C TYR A 7 -15.48 -49.85 -19.90
N LYS A 8 -16.02 -50.13 -21.09
CA LYS A 8 -16.53 -49.15 -22.04
C LYS A 8 -17.96 -48.80 -21.68
N GLY A 9 -18.34 -47.55 -21.86
CA GLY A 9 -19.72 -47.10 -21.95
C GLY A 9 -19.77 -45.74 -22.65
N ALA A 10 -19.91 -45.77 -23.96
CA ALA A 10 -20.04 -44.59 -24.79
C ALA A 10 -21.50 -44.10 -24.79
N ILE A 11 -21.71 -42.81 -24.57
CA ILE A 11 -22.86 -42.06 -25.08
C ILE A 11 -22.33 -40.81 -25.77
N PHE A 12 -22.58 -40.79 -27.07
CA PHE A 12 -22.34 -39.67 -27.98
C PHE A 12 -23.28 -38.53 -27.68
N LEU A 13 -22.75 -37.31 -27.49
CA LEU A 13 -23.39 -36.09 -27.93
C LEU A 13 -22.37 -35.21 -28.63
N LYS A 14 -22.68 -34.92 -29.86
CA LYS A 14 -21.93 -34.15 -30.83
C LYS A 14 -22.00 -32.66 -30.55
N ASP A 15 -20.88 -32.01 -30.81
CA ASP A 15 -20.67 -30.65 -31.30
C ASP A 15 -21.26 -29.47 -30.47
N ALA A 16 -20.44 -28.93 -29.64
CA ALA A 16 -20.37 -27.49 -29.39
C ALA A 16 -18.89 -27.14 -29.09
N THR A 17 -18.14 -26.83 -30.11
CA THR A 17 -16.83 -26.18 -29.99
C THR A 17 -17.09 -24.76 -29.55
N MET A 18 -16.92 -24.50 -28.26
CA MET A 18 -16.61 -23.17 -27.75
C MET A 18 -15.10 -22.94 -27.88
N PRO A 19 -14.66 -21.76 -28.30
CA PRO A 19 -13.25 -21.44 -28.30
C PRO A 19 -12.78 -21.41 -26.83
N ILE A 20 -11.74 -22.18 -26.56
CA ILE A 20 -11.02 -22.17 -25.29
C ILE A 20 -10.31 -20.84 -25.21
N PHE A 21 -10.86 -19.92 -24.44
CA PHE A 21 -10.11 -18.75 -23.97
C PHE A 21 -9.02 -19.24 -23.02
N SER A 22 -7.80 -19.18 -23.50
CA SER A 22 -6.63 -19.29 -22.64
C SER A 22 -6.67 -18.13 -21.65
N PRO A 23 -6.66 -18.37 -20.32
CA PRO A 23 -6.84 -17.31 -19.34
C PRO A 23 -5.58 -16.49 -19.05
N ASP A 24 -4.51 -16.62 -19.82
CA ASP A 24 -3.18 -16.14 -19.43
C ASP A 24 -2.72 -14.86 -20.15
N ARG A 25 -3.60 -14.06 -20.70
CA ARG A 25 -3.15 -12.81 -21.33
C ARG A 25 -3.99 -11.63 -20.86
N HIS A 26 -3.28 -10.74 -20.17
CA HIS A 26 -3.65 -9.36 -19.82
C HIS A 26 -4.68 -9.18 -18.72
N ALA A 27 -4.17 -8.90 -17.55
CA ALA A 27 -4.89 -8.22 -16.51
C ALA A 27 -5.07 -6.75 -16.94
N CYS A 28 -6.15 -6.49 -17.65
CA CYS A 28 -6.63 -5.13 -17.80
C CYS A 28 -7.35 -4.70 -16.53
N ALA A 29 -7.28 -3.42 -16.24
CA ALA A 29 -8.09 -2.79 -15.22
C ALA A 29 -9.56 -3.22 -15.34
N PRO A 30 -10.32 -3.25 -14.26
CA PRO A 30 -11.74 -3.53 -14.35
C PRO A 30 -12.37 -2.46 -15.21
N SER A 31 -12.65 -2.79 -16.46
CA SER A 31 -13.55 -2.01 -17.26
C SER A 31 -14.87 -1.95 -16.51
N TYR A 32 -15.33 -0.75 -16.22
CA TYR A 32 -16.75 -0.55 -16.04
C TYR A 32 -17.42 -1.13 -17.28
N VAL A 33 -18.06 -2.28 -17.12
CA VAL A 33 -18.81 -2.91 -18.18
C VAL A 33 -20.05 -2.05 -18.42
N LYS A 34 -19.92 -1.06 -19.29
CA LYS A 34 -21.06 -0.64 -20.09
C LYS A 34 -21.37 -1.85 -20.95
N LEU A 35 -22.46 -2.53 -20.66
CA LEU A 35 -23.00 -3.56 -21.52
C LEU A 35 -23.45 -2.92 -22.84
N THR A 36 -22.50 -2.80 -23.77
CA THR A 36 -22.85 -2.58 -25.16
C THR A 36 -23.52 -3.84 -25.68
N LYS A 37 -24.68 -3.64 -26.28
CA LYS A 37 -25.46 -4.65 -26.98
C LYS A 37 -24.56 -5.46 -27.93
N GLN A 38 -24.37 -6.73 -27.66
CA GLN A 38 -23.93 -7.66 -28.72
C GLN A 38 -25.07 -7.85 -29.70
N PRO A 39 -24.86 -7.73 -31.03
CA PRO A 39 -25.84 -8.13 -32.01
C PRO A 39 -25.87 -9.66 -32.05
N ILE A 40 -27.05 -10.20 -31.87
CA ILE A 40 -27.34 -11.61 -32.13
C ILE A 40 -27.28 -11.80 -33.67
N ALA A 41 -26.32 -12.53 -34.14
CA ALA A 41 -26.23 -12.94 -35.54
C ALA A 41 -27.28 -14.02 -35.84
N GLY A 42 -28.02 -13.81 -36.90
CA GLY A 42 -28.77 -14.89 -37.59
C GLY A 42 -30.28 -14.77 -37.62
N GLY A 43 -30.80 -14.03 -38.56
CA GLY A 43 -32.22 -14.07 -38.91
C GLY A 43 -32.45 -13.33 -40.21
N THR A 44 -32.53 -14.08 -41.30
CA THR A 44 -32.93 -13.62 -42.64
C THR A 44 -34.28 -12.95 -42.60
N TYR A 45 -34.32 -11.65 -42.92
CA TYR A 45 -35.57 -10.96 -43.26
C TYR A 45 -35.71 -10.83 -44.78
N ARG A 46 -36.82 -11.36 -45.33
CA ARG A 46 -37.35 -10.99 -46.64
C ARG A 46 -38.13 -9.67 -46.48
N PRO A 47 -38.11 -8.80 -47.49
CA PRO A 47 -38.91 -7.59 -47.47
C PRO A 47 -40.35 -7.85 -47.90
N LEU A 48 -41.30 -7.26 -47.21
CA LEU A 48 -42.66 -7.05 -47.71
C LEU A 48 -42.91 -5.56 -47.90
N ALA A 49 -43.51 -5.26 -48.99
CA ALA A 49 -43.75 -3.97 -49.58
C ALA A 49 -44.85 -3.16 -48.92
N ASN A 50 -44.65 -1.85 -49.02
CA ASN A 50 -45.57 -0.72 -49.14
C ASN A 50 -47.00 -0.82 -48.60
N ASP A 51 -47.39 0.15 -47.83
CA ASP A 51 -48.52 1.00 -48.19
C ASP A 51 -48.41 2.42 -47.60
N GLU A 52 -48.72 3.37 -48.50
CA GLU A 52 -48.85 4.80 -48.33
C GLU A 52 -50.03 5.14 -47.41
N ASP A 53 -49.94 6.21 -46.62
CA ASP A 53 -50.80 7.36 -46.77
C ASP A 53 -50.50 8.49 -45.78
N SER A 54 -50.15 9.60 -46.36
CA SER A 54 -50.48 11.02 -46.15
C SER A 54 -50.99 11.49 -44.79
N ASN A 55 -50.36 12.48 -44.17
CA ASN A 55 -50.77 13.87 -44.33
C ASN A 55 -49.83 14.88 -43.61
N ALA A 56 -49.47 15.84 -44.31
CA ALA A 56 -48.76 17.04 -43.94
C ALA A 56 -49.61 17.95 -43.02
N CYS A 57 -48.96 18.71 -42.18
CA CYS A 57 -49.23 20.14 -41.95
C CYS A 57 -48.12 20.80 -41.12
N THR A 58 -47.39 21.69 -41.74
CA THR A 58 -46.64 22.79 -41.14
C THR A 58 -47.48 24.07 -41.22
N PRO A 59 -46.99 25.24 -40.77
CA PRO A 59 -46.89 25.75 -39.40
C PRO A 59 -47.68 27.06 -39.25
N SER A 60 -47.92 27.53 -38.08
CA SER A 60 -48.17 28.99 -37.91
C SER A 60 -47.87 29.45 -36.48
N ALA A 61 -47.11 30.53 -36.44
CA ALA A 61 -46.84 31.36 -35.30
C ALA A 61 -48.11 32.00 -34.76
N LEU A 62 -48.19 32.23 -33.47
CA LEU A 62 -48.69 33.50 -32.89
C LEU A 62 -48.54 33.55 -31.36
N SER A 63 -47.86 34.59 -30.98
CA SER A 63 -47.74 35.35 -29.75
C SER A 63 -48.86 35.20 -28.70
N GLY A 64 -48.47 35.30 -27.42
CA GLY A 64 -49.39 35.74 -26.35
C GLY A 64 -48.91 35.40 -24.92
N HIS A 65 -48.28 36.37 -24.32
CA HIS A 65 -48.16 36.78 -22.94
C HIS A 65 -48.95 35.98 -21.84
N HIS A 66 -48.23 35.72 -20.78
CA HIS A 66 -48.41 35.88 -19.29
C HIS A 66 -47.82 34.69 -18.61
N GLY A 67 -46.93 34.77 -17.64
CA GLY A 67 -46.67 35.69 -16.57
C GLY A 67 -46.35 34.93 -15.33
N SER A 68 -45.15 35.16 -14.78
CA SER A 68 -44.73 34.94 -13.36
C SER A 68 -44.67 33.50 -12.82
N LYS A 69 -43.64 33.07 -12.16
CA LYS A 69 -42.76 33.67 -11.13
C LYS A 69 -41.48 32.84 -10.95
N LEU A 70 -40.34 33.52 -11.12
CA LEU A 70 -39.07 33.13 -10.57
C LEU A 70 -39.10 33.28 -9.05
N TYR A 71 -38.50 32.28 -8.38
CA TYR A 71 -37.95 32.47 -7.04
C TYR A 71 -36.42 32.27 -7.13
N THR A 72 -35.74 33.39 -7.20
CA THR A 72 -34.31 33.54 -6.89
C THR A 72 -34.21 33.96 -5.43
N GLN A 73 -33.56 33.23 -4.59
CA GLN A 73 -33.06 33.75 -3.31
C GLN A 73 -31.55 34.01 -3.44
N LYS A 74 -31.21 35.28 -3.55
CA LYS A 74 -29.89 35.83 -3.28
C LYS A 74 -29.74 36.03 -1.78
N SER A 75 -28.72 35.48 -1.20
CA SER A 75 -28.24 35.74 0.14
C SER A 75 -27.65 37.16 0.25
N ALA A 76 -28.11 37.89 1.24
CA ALA A 76 -27.54 39.16 1.65
C ALA A 76 -26.64 38.95 2.87
N ILE A 77 -25.44 39.47 2.74
CA ILE A 77 -24.48 39.66 3.82
C ILE A 77 -24.95 40.81 4.68
N HIS A 78 -25.04 40.61 6.01
CA HIS A 78 -24.96 41.71 6.95
C HIS A 78 -24.10 41.32 8.14
N ALA A 79 -23.07 42.12 8.34
CA ALA A 79 -22.22 42.15 9.51
C ALA A 79 -22.98 42.73 10.71
N ILE A 80 -22.89 42.07 11.85
CA ILE A 80 -23.09 42.72 13.15
C ILE A 80 -21.98 42.22 14.08
N SER A 81 -21.21 43.14 14.57
CA SER A 81 -20.25 42.99 15.69
C SER A 81 -21.03 43.01 17.02
N ASP A 82 -20.43 42.36 17.96
CA ASP A 82 -20.36 42.65 19.40
C ASP A 82 -20.88 41.57 20.39
N ASN A 83 -19.92 41.18 21.17
CA ASN A 83 -19.99 40.85 22.59
C ASN A 83 -20.95 39.77 23.09
N THR A 84 -20.39 38.64 23.42
CA THR A 84 -20.64 38.02 24.73
C THR A 84 -19.48 37.06 25.13
N SER A 85 -18.85 37.45 26.22
CA SER A 85 -17.89 36.70 27.00
C SER A 85 -18.54 35.46 27.62
N VAL A 86 -17.94 34.29 27.41
CA VAL A 86 -18.24 33.09 28.20
C VAL A 86 -17.02 32.67 28.97
N PHE A 87 -17.20 32.58 30.25
CA PHE A 87 -16.29 32.18 31.33
C PHE A 87 -15.64 30.79 31.05
N ILE A 88 -14.32 30.75 31.23
CA ILE A 88 -13.56 29.53 31.45
C ILE A 88 -13.00 29.60 32.88
N PRO A 89 -13.24 28.63 33.75
CA PRO A 89 -12.57 28.62 35.07
C PRO A 89 -11.13 28.07 34.91
N LYS A 90 -10.20 28.92 35.32
CA LYS A 90 -8.80 28.55 35.60
C LYS A 90 -8.76 27.77 36.91
N VAL A 91 -8.07 26.65 36.90
CA VAL A 91 -7.60 25.97 38.10
C VAL A 91 -6.15 26.38 38.34
N ASP A 92 -5.91 26.96 39.49
CA ASP A 92 -4.59 27.49 39.94
C ASP A 92 -3.65 26.36 40.34
N ALA A 93 -2.38 26.50 39.96
CA ALA A 93 -1.27 25.74 40.52
C ALA A 93 -0.61 26.55 41.64
N PRO A 94 -0.14 25.91 42.71
CA PRO A 94 0.40 26.65 43.86
C PRO A 94 1.85 27.10 43.65
N HIS A 95 2.11 28.30 44.14
CA HIS A 95 3.38 29.02 44.18
C HIS A 95 4.44 28.36 45.07
N LEU A 96 5.67 28.38 44.61
CA LEU A 96 6.88 28.28 45.42
C LEU A 96 7.51 29.67 45.56
N PRO A 97 8.03 30.05 46.76
CA PRO A 97 8.57 31.38 46.99
C PRO A 97 10.05 31.51 46.55
N LYS A 98 10.33 32.70 46.02
CA LYS A 98 11.68 33.21 45.76
C LYS A 98 12.38 33.66 47.05
N THR A 99 13.66 33.37 47.18
CA THR A 99 14.59 34.23 47.95
C THR A 99 15.87 34.46 47.16
N THR A 100 16.30 35.65 47.29
CA THR A 100 17.28 36.43 46.59
C THR A 100 18.72 36.22 47.05
N ASP A 101 19.65 36.62 46.14
CA ASP A 101 20.99 37.23 46.33
C ASP A 101 22.14 36.33 46.80
N ASP A 102 23.30 36.42 46.38
CA ASP A 102 24.13 37.31 45.55
C ASP A 102 25.56 36.70 45.43
N LYS A 103 26.21 36.95 44.32
CA LYS A 103 27.66 37.12 44.07
C LYS A 103 28.71 36.03 44.31
N SER A 104 29.34 35.80 43.26
CA SER A 104 30.75 36.01 42.87
C SER A 104 31.75 34.86 42.96
N ILE A 105 32.47 34.80 41.87
CA ILE A 105 33.92 34.59 41.66
C ILE A 105 34.41 33.17 41.34
N ASN A 106 34.74 33.07 40.06
CA ASN A 106 35.95 32.60 39.40
C ASN A 106 36.63 31.27 39.72
N GLU A 107 36.86 30.69 38.58
CA GLU A 107 38.13 30.11 38.07
C GLU A 107 38.49 28.66 38.37
N ALA A 108 38.73 28.09 37.23
CA ALA A 108 39.85 27.21 36.81
C ALA A 108 39.60 25.70 36.71
N ALA A 109 39.53 25.38 35.49
CA ALA A 109 40.43 24.42 34.77
C ALA A 109 40.41 22.93 35.09
N ASN A 110 40.09 22.26 34.02
CA ASN A 110 40.84 21.12 33.43
C ASN A 110 40.66 19.67 33.95
N ASN A 111 40.37 18.94 32.96
CA ASN A 111 40.92 17.61 32.65
C ASN A 111 40.12 16.37 33.02
N SER A 112 39.53 15.87 31.97
CA SER A 112 39.86 14.58 31.34
C SER A 112 39.37 13.27 31.93
N THR A 113 38.81 12.52 31.00
CA THR A 113 38.95 11.08 30.75
C THR A 113 37.88 10.15 31.31
N HIS A 114 37.26 9.52 30.32
CA HIS A 114 36.62 8.23 30.42
C HIS A 114 37.50 7.15 31.07
N PRO A 115 36.96 6.09 31.65
CA PRO A 115 37.19 4.82 30.94
C PRO A 115 36.01 3.83 30.86
N ALA A 116 36.17 2.93 29.92
CA ALA A 116 35.37 1.77 29.55
C ALA A 116 35.56 0.56 30.51
N PRO A 117 34.84 -0.54 30.28
CA PRO A 117 34.62 -1.59 31.26
C PRO A 117 35.73 -2.63 31.25
N LEU A 118 36.05 -3.19 32.41
CA LEU A 118 36.94 -4.34 32.55
C LEU A 118 36.26 -5.42 33.38
N SER A 119 36.16 -6.57 32.76
CA SER A 119 35.98 -7.87 33.38
C SER A 119 37.28 -8.24 34.14
N ALA A 120 37.16 -8.72 35.37
CA ALA A 120 38.28 -9.36 36.05
C ALA A 120 37.79 -10.52 36.92
N GLU A 121 38.35 -11.67 36.59
CA GLU A 121 38.39 -12.86 37.41
C GLU A 121 39.13 -12.56 38.72
N ILE A 122 38.63 -13.09 39.85
CA ILE A 122 39.30 -13.01 41.14
C ILE A 122 39.91 -14.40 41.46
N GLN A 123 41.19 -14.43 41.45
CA GLN A 123 41.98 -15.48 42.13
C GLN A 123 42.14 -15.16 43.61
N LEU A 124 41.85 -16.16 44.43
CA LEU A 124 42.03 -16.14 45.87
C LEU A 124 43.51 -16.31 46.23
N THR A 125 44.09 -15.37 46.95
CA THR A 125 45.26 -15.61 47.80
C THR A 125 44.98 -15.24 49.25
N GLN A 126 45.31 -16.20 50.11
CA GLN A 126 45.25 -16.10 51.56
C GLN A 126 46.22 -15.00 52.05
N THR A 127 45.78 -14.17 52.98
CA THR A 127 46.40 -13.80 54.29
C THR A 127 45.65 -12.65 54.91
N ASP A 128 45.37 -12.79 56.18
CA ASP A 128 45.13 -11.86 57.27
C ASP A 128 43.79 -11.93 57.98
N LYS A 129 43.83 -12.76 58.99
CA LYS A 129 42.84 -12.79 60.09
C LYS A 129 43.17 -11.63 61.01
N HIS A 130 42.40 -10.53 61.08
CA HIS A 130 42.29 -9.70 62.25
C HIS A 130 41.27 -8.53 62.35
N PRO A 131 40.38 -8.26 61.48
CA PRO A 131 39.31 -7.30 61.79
C PRO A 131 37.98 -7.92 62.30
N LEU A 132 37.73 -9.20 62.09
CA LEU A 132 36.45 -9.83 62.47
C LEU A 132 36.28 -10.08 64.00
N MET A 133 37.39 -10.15 64.76
CA MET A 133 37.32 -10.38 66.22
C MET A 133 37.03 -9.10 67.00
N GLN A 134 37.33 -7.93 66.50
CA GLN A 134 36.98 -6.66 67.14
C GLN A 134 35.52 -6.28 66.90
N ALA A 135 35.00 -6.55 65.76
CA ALA A 135 33.58 -6.32 65.48
C ALA A 135 32.64 -7.22 66.31
N VAL A 136 33.03 -8.43 66.57
CA VAL A 136 32.25 -9.34 67.41
C VAL A 136 32.25 -8.95 68.90
N LYS A 137 33.33 -8.33 69.43
CA LYS A 137 33.36 -7.76 70.82
C LYS A 137 32.48 -6.52 70.99
N VAL A 138 32.41 -5.68 69.99
CA VAL A 138 31.52 -4.46 70.03
C VAL A 138 30.06 -4.86 69.90
N CYS A 139 29.75 -5.81 69.05
CA CYS A 139 28.38 -6.34 68.96
C CYS A 139 27.90 -7.12 70.23
N LYS A 140 28.78 -7.78 70.91
CA LYS A 140 28.41 -8.45 72.21
C LYS A 140 28.15 -7.42 73.34
N GLN A 141 28.86 -6.30 73.37
CA GLN A 141 28.64 -5.25 74.38
C GLN A 141 27.40 -4.43 74.09
N ALA A 142 27.11 -4.16 72.81
CA ALA A 142 25.86 -3.52 72.38
C ALA A 142 24.63 -4.43 72.65
N ALA A 143 24.76 -5.72 72.46
CA ALA A 143 23.67 -6.67 72.74
C ALA A 143 23.35 -6.83 74.22
N HIS A 144 24.33 -6.63 75.14
CA HIS A 144 24.10 -6.73 76.56
C HIS A 144 23.44 -5.50 77.16
N THR A 145 23.72 -4.29 76.61
CA THR A 145 23.04 -3.06 77.01
C THR A 145 21.63 -2.92 76.45
N THR A 146 21.38 -3.46 75.27
CA THR A 146 20.03 -3.50 74.67
C THR A 146 19.17 -4.57 75.34
N ALA A 147 19.72 -5.65 75.85
CA ALA A 147 18.98 -6.67 76.57
C ALA A 147 18.48 -6.21 77.95
N LYS A 148 19.25 -5.31 78.67
CA LYS A 148 18.79 -4.73 79.94
C LYS A 148 17.75 -3.64 79.78
N ALA A 149 17.76 -2.88 78.67
CA ALA A 149 16.76 -1.92 78.33
C ALA A 149 15.45 -2.57 77.82
N LEU A 150 15.55 -3.72 77.14
CA LEU A 150 14.40 -4.49 76.66
C LEU A 150 13.70 -5.25 77.82
N SER A 151 14.38 -5.58 78.94
CA SER A 151 13.71 -6.26 80.05
C SER A 151 12.87 -5.30 80.92
N ALA A 152 13.25 -4.01 81.02
CA ALA A 152 12.44 -3.02 81.75
C ALA A 152 11.21 -2.56 80.91
N THR A 153 11.33 -2.46 79.58
CA THR A 153 10.22 -2.18 78.66
C THR A 153 9.36 -3.41 78.46
N GLY A 154 9.92 -4.59 78.59
CA GLY A 154 9.19 -5.87 78.45
C GLY A 154 8.09 -6.05 79.45
N HIS A 155 8.29 -5.62 80.72
CA HIS A 155 7.27 -5.72 81.77
C HIS A 155 6.13 -4.69 81.59
N ALA A 156 6.42 -3.50 81.10
CA ALA A 156 5.41 -2.48 80.80
C ALA A 156 4.62 -2.83 79.53
N VAL A 157 5.28 -3.35 78.51
CA VAL A 157 4.65 -3.85 77.30
C VAL A 157 3.85 -5.13 77.53
N ALA A 158 4.32 -6.04 78.37
CA ALA A 158 3.56 -7.21 78.75
C ALA A 158 2.25 -6.87 79.50
N LYS A 159 2.25 -5.85 80.36
CA LYS A 159 1.06 -5.36 81.06
C LYS A 159 0.11 -4.64 80.09
N ALA A 160 0.61 -3.85 79.09
CA ALA A 160 -0.19 -3.24 78.04
C ALA A 160 -0.69 -4.25 77.02
N VAL A 161 0.13 -5.25 76.66
CA VAL A 161 -0.27 -6.35 75.73
C VAL A 161 -1.33 -7.24 76.38
N ASN A 162 -1.25 -7.52 77.69
CA ASN A 162 -2.30 -8.24 78.36
C ASN A 162 -3.61 -7.48 78.49
N ALA A 163 -3.56 -6.17 78.74
CA ALA A 163 -4.77 -5.36 78.73
C ALA A 163 -5.38 -5.18 77.32
N THR A 164 -4.51 -4.96 76.32
CA THR A 164 -4.96 -4.93 74.92
C THR A 164 -5.34 -6.34 74.40
N GLY A 165 -4.67 -7.37 74.87
CA GLY A 165 -5.02 -8.76 74.57
C GLY A 165 -6.40 -9.14 75.08
N HIS A 166 -6.75 -8.65 76.30
CA HIS A 166 -8.09 -8.85 76.88
C HIS A 166 -9.14 -8.04 76.10
N ALA A 167 -8.87 -6.75 75.70
CA ALA A 167 -9.73 -5.95 74.90
C ALA A 167 -9.90 -6.50 73.47
N ILE A 168 -8.80 -7.04 72.88
CA ILE A 168 -8.88 -7.70 71.53
C ILE A 168 -9.61 -9.03 71.63
N ARG A 169 -9.49 -9.79 72.73
CA ARG A 169 -10.25 -11.00 72.90
C ARG A 169 -11.73 -10.72 73.15
N THR A 170 -12.09 -9.70 73.91
CA THR A 170 -13.49 -9.31 74.14
C THR A 170 -14.11 -8.72 72.85
N THR A 171 -13.40 -7.88 72.10
CA THR A 171 -13.83 -7.39 70.77
C THR A 171 -13.89 -8.51 69.74
N ALA A 172 -12.89 -9.40 69.71
CA ALA A 172 -12.91 -10.57 68.83
C ALA A 172 -14.05 -11.51 69.15
N THR A 173 -14.37 -11.68 70.49
CA THR A 173 -15.51 -12.50 70.92
C THR A 173 -16.85 -11.79 70.58
N ALA A 174 -16.95 -10.48 70.80
CA ALA A 174 -18.11 -9.69 70.45
C ALA A 174 -18.34 -9.70 68.92
N VAL A 175 -17.27 -9.49 68.12
CA VAL A 175 -17.31 -9.58 66.67
C VAL A 175 -17.68 -10.98 66.22
N LYS A 176 -17.13 -12.02 66.89
CA LYS A 176 -17.45 -13.42 66.58
C LYS A 176 -18.91 -13.73 66.93
N THR A 177 -19.43 -13.23 68.05
CA THR A 177 -20.82 -13.39 68.44
C THR A 177 -21.75 -12.62 67.56
N ALA A 178 -21.43 -11.37 67.21
CA ALA A 178 -22.17 -10.57 66.24
C ALA A 178 -22.17 -11.18 64.84
N TRP A 179 -21.02 -11.74 64.41
CA TRP A 179 -20.90 -12.48 63.14
C TRP A 179 -21.70 -13.77 63.14
N HIS A 180 -21.68 -14.52 64.29
CA HIS A 180 -22.53 -15.70 64.40
C HIS A 180 -24.02 -15.36 64.45
N THR A 181 -24.40 -14.26 65.11
CA THR A 181 -25.77 -13.76 65.14
C THR A 181 -26.21 -13.35 63.75
N PHE A 182 -25.36 -12.59 63.05
CA PHE A 182 -25.59 -12.16 61.67
C PHE A 182 -25.71 -13.36 60.71
N ILE A 183 -24.79 -14.35 60.80
CA ILE A 183 -24.86 -15.56 59.96
C ILE A 183 -26.10 -16.40 60.27
N ASN A 184 -26.57 -16.40 61.53
CA ASN A 184 -27.75 -17.16 61.94
C ASN A 184 -29.11 -16.47 61.63
N PHE A 185 -29.08 -15.19 61.14
CA PHE A 185 -30.28 -14.54 60.63
C PHE A 185 -30.88 -15.35 59.50
N LYS A 186 -32.15 -15.70 59.58
CA LYS A 186 -32.85 -16.58 58.60
C LYS A 186 -32.60 -16.14 57.16
N ALA A 187 -32.58 -14.84 56.89
CA ALA A 187 -32.32 -14.27 55.58
C ALA A 187 -30.87 -14.53 55.11
N VAL A 188 -29.89 -14.35 56.00
CA VAL A 188 -28.48 -14.60 55.74
C VAL A 188 -28.21 -16.08 55.50
N GLN A 189 -28.85 -16.97 56.29
CA GLN A 189 -28.80 -18.41 56.06
C GLN A 189 -29.42 -18.81 54.71
N LEU A 190 -30.51 -18.19 54.31
CA LEU A 190 -31.12 -18.37 52.99
C LEU A 190 -30.15 -17.92 51.87
N ILE A 191 -29.53 -16.79 52.02
CA ILE A 191 -28.51 -16.27 51.10
C ILE A 191 -27.33 -17.23 51.02
N ILE A 192 -26.78 -17.66 52.17
CA ILE A 192 -25.70 -18.64 52.21
C ILE A 192 -26.09 -19.98 51.58
N LYS A 193 -27.29 -20.47 51.84
CA LYS A 193 -27.84 -21.68 51.18
C LYS A 193 -27.98 -21.49 49.69
N PHE A 194 -28.49 -20.31 49.25
CA PHE A 194 -28.56 -19.95 47.85
C PHE A 194 -27.18 -19.95 47.20
N PHE A 195 -26.18 -19.26 47.78
CA PHE A 195 -24.82 -19.27 47.27
C PHE A 195 -24.16 -20.64 47.31
N LYS A 196 -24.40 -21.45 48.32
CA LYS A 196 -23.91 -22.82 48.35
C LYS A 196 -24.56 -23.69 47.27
N LYS A 197 -25.84 -23.55 47.02
CA LYS A 197 -26.58 -24.23 45.94
C LYS A 197 -26.10 -23.74 44.60
N ALA A 198 -25.99 -22.44 44.43
CA ALA A 198 -25.45 -21.80 43.23
C ALA A 198 -24.00 -22.26 42.98
N HIS A 199 -23.15 -22.29 44.01
CA HIS A 199 -21.78 -22.79 43.90
C HIS A 199 -21.75 -24.29 43.55
N GLY A 200 -22.66 -25.07 44.11
CA GLY A 200 -22.82 -26.50 43.77
C GLY A 200 -23.22 -26.73 42.32
N LEU A 201 -24.16 -25.94 41.80
CA LEU A 201 -24.53 -25.92 40.39
C LEU A 201 -23.38 -25.44 39.51
N TRP A 202 -22.68 -24.38 39.96
CA TRP A 202 -21.47 -23.88 39.32
C TRP A 202 -20.38 -24.90 39.16
N ARG A 203 -20.16 -25.77 40.17
CA ARG A 203 -19.18 -26.88 40.11
C ARG A 203 -19.62 -28.01 39.19
N LYS A 204 -20.93 -28.19 38.94
CA LYS A 204 -21.50 -29.21 38.07
C LYS A 204 -21.70 -28.76 36.62
N ARG A 205 -21.22 -27.52 36.24
CA ARG A 205 -21.31 -27.02 34.85
C ARG A 205 -20.78 -28.03 33.84
N MET A 206 -21.32 -27.92 32.62
CA MET A 206 -20.90 -28.74 31.50
C MET A 206 -19.42 -28.50 31.16
N LYS A 207 -18.74 -29.55 30.73
CA LYS A 207 -17.42 -29.48 30.15
C LYS A 207 -17.54 -29.79 28.67
N PHE A 208 -17.41 -28.75 27.82
CA PHE A 208 -17.54 -28.92 26.38
C PHE A 208 -16.40 -29.83 25.85
N SER A 209 -16.75 -30.63 24.84
CA SER A 209 -15.79 -31.51 24.17
C SER A 209 -14.86 -30.72 23.24
N TYR A 210 -13.70 -31.26 22.93
CA TYR A 210 -12.84 -30.65 21.90
C TYR A 210 -13.48 -30.72 20.52
N ALA A 211 -14.31 -31.73 20.23
CA ALA A 211 -15.08 -31.77 18.99
C ALA A 211 -16.06 -30.57 18.87
N PHE A 212 -16.72 -30.20 19.99
CA PHE A 212 -17.57 -29.00 20.00
C PHE A 212 -16.76 -27.73 19.72
N TYR A 213 -15.57 -27.59 20.34
CA TYR A 213 -14.70 -26.46 20.03
C TYR A 213 -14.24 -26.43 18.56
N ALA A 214 -13.92 -27.62 18.01
CA ALA A 214 -13.56 -27.73 16.60
C ALA A 214 -14.71 -27.30 15.68
N ASN A 215 -15.94 -27.71 15.97
CA ASN A 215 -17.12 -27.27 15.21
C ASN A 215 -17.34 -25.76 15.31
N VAL A 216 -17.21 -25.15 16.50
CA VAL A 216 -17.32 -23.70 16.67
C VAL A 216 -16.19 -23.00 15.91
N PHE A 217 -14.96 -23.52 15.98
CA PHE A 217 -13.82 -23.00 15.23
C PHE A 217 -14.07 -23.01 13.73
N LEU A 218 -14.49 -24.15 13.18
CA LEU A 218 -14.77 -24.28 11.75
C LEU A 218 -15.93 -23.35 11.33
N LEU A 219 -17.04 -23.37 12.07
CA LEU A 219 -18.20 -22.55 11.75
C LEU A 219 -17.87 -21.06 11.77
N LEU A 220 -17.24 -20.58 12.84
CA LEU A 220 -16.91 -19.16 12.95
C LEU A 220 -15.89 -18.75 11.88
N THR A 221 -14.83 -19.52 11.66
CA THR A 221 -13.85 -19.21 10.60
C THR A 221 -14.50 -19.18 9.22
N THR A 222 -15.41 -20.11 8.92
CA THR A 222 -16.18 -20.13 7.68
C THR A 222 -17.02 -18.86 7.54
N THR A 223 -17.77 -18.51 8.59
CA THR A 223 -18.64 -17.32 8.59
C THR A 223 -17.84 -16.06 8.37
N GLU A 224 -16.70 -15.90 9.08
CA GLU A 224 -15.83 -14.73 8.94
C GLU A 224 -15.15 -14.70 7.55
N THR A 225 -14.80 -15.85 6.97
CA THR A 225 -14.26 -15.91 5.60
C THR A 225 -15.27 -15.41 4.57
N LEU A 226 -16.53 -15.83 4.69
CA LEU A 226 -17.61 -15.37 3.82
C LEU A 226 -17.95 -13.89 4.06
N PHE A 227 -17.96 -13.46 5.31
CA PHE A 227 -18.17 -12.08 5.69
C PHE A 227 -17.07 -11.18 5.10
N MET A 228 -15.81 -11.55 5.27
CA MET A 228 -14.68 -10.82 4.68
C MET A 228 -14.80 -10.74 3.16
N LYS A 229 -15.14 -11.84 2.48
CA LYS A 229 -15.36 -11.82 1.02
C LYS A 229 -16.49 -10.87 0.63
N TRP A 230 -17.59 -10.86 1.38
CA TRP A 230 -18.72 -9.95 1.15
C TRP A 230 -18.30 -8.47 1.24
N THR A 231 -17.34 -8.12 2.11
CA THR A 231 -16.93 -6.73 2.30
C THR A 231 -16.31 -6.08 1.05
N VAL A 232 -15.78 -6.87 0.13
CA VAL A 232 -15.16 -6.41 -1.12
C VAL A 232 -16.03 -6.62 -2.35
N ILE A 233 -17.24 -7.14 -2.18
CA ILE A 233 -18.19 -7.29 -3.28
C ILE A 233 -18.84 -5.92 -3.57
N THR A 234 -18.79 -5.53 -4.85
CA THR A 234 -19.52 -4.40 -5.39
C THR A 234 -20.81 -4.90 -6.03
N GLU A 235 -21.93 -4.32 -5.63
CA GLU A 235 -23.23 -4.63 -6.24
C GLU A 235 -23.26 -4.05 -7.67
N PRO A 236 -23.76 -4.80 -8.65
CA PRO A 236 -23.84 -4.30 -10.01
C PRO A 236 -24.83 -3.15 -10.12
N THR A 237 -24.44 -2.10 -10.81
CA THR A 237 -25.31 -1.00 -11.21
C THR A 237 -25.93 -1.31 -12.57
N TYR A 238 -27.21 -1.01 -12.73
CA TYR A 238 -27.92 -1.23 -13.98
C TYR A 238 -28.46 0.10 -14.49
N ASP A 239 -28.39 0.31 -15.80
CA ASP A 239 -28.88 1.53 -16.42
C ASP A 239 -30.36 1.77 -16.09
N PRO A 240 -30.76 3.05 -15.80
CA PRO A 240 -32.10 3.42 -15.38
C PRO A 240 -33.16 3.17 -16.47
N GLY A 241 -33.35 2.33 -17.20
CA GLY A 241 -34.31 2.02 -18.25
C GLY A 241 -34.34 0.55 -18.60
N ILE A 242 -33.34 -0.22 -18.13
CA ILE A 242 -33.25 -1.65 -18.46
C ILE A 242 -33.97 -2.47 -17.37
N LYS A 243 -35.03 -3.17 -17.73
CA LYS A 243 -35.67 -4.14 -16.84
C LYS A 243 -34.78 -5.38 -16.66
N VAL A 244 -34.02 -5.40 -15.58
CA VAL A 244 -33.17 -6.56 -15.25
C VAL A 244 -34.01 -7.58 -14.47
N SER A 245 -33.93 -8.85 -14.84
CA SER A 245 -34.65 -9.91 -14.16
C SER A 245 -34.17 -10.11 -12.72
N ASN A 246 -35.04 -10.48 -11.80
CA ASN A 246 -34.65 -10.77 -10.41
C ASN A 246 -33.62 -11.88 -10.31
N HIS A 247 -33.67 -12.87 -11.23
CA HIS A 247 -32.68 -13.94 -11.31
C HIS A 247 -31.29 -13.38 -11.65
N LYS A 248 -31.20 -12.48 -12.65
CA LYS A 248 -29.93 -11.84 -13.01
C LYS A 248 -29.37 -11.03 -11.85
N LYS A 249 -30.18 -10.21 -11.17
CA LYS A 249 -29.78 -9.45 -9.96
C LYS A 249 -29.26 -10.36 -8.85
N LEU A 250 -29.91 -11.53 -8.64
CA LEU A 250 -29.46 -12.49 -7.63
C LEU A 250 -28.12 -13.13 -7.99
N VAL A 251 -27.92 -13.49 -9.26
CA VAL A 251 -26.68 -14.16 -9.72
C VAL A 251 -25.49 -13.20 -9.76
N GLU A 252 -25.71 -11.96 -10.20
CA GLU A 252 -24.65 -10.95 -10.31
C GLU A 252 -24.41 -10.21 -8.99
N GLY A 253 -25.38 -10.16 -8.09
CA GLY A 253 -25.28 -9.53 -6.77
C GLY A 253 -24.47 -10.36 -5.77
N ALA A 254 -24.36 -9.85 -4.55
CA ALA A 254 -23.52 -10.43 -3.48
C ALA A 254 -23.82 -11.90 -3.21
N VAL A 255 -25.09 -12.31 -3.22
CA VAL A 255 -25.48 -13.72 -2.97
C VAL A 255 -24.92 -14.65 -4.05
N GLY A 256 -25.04 -14.28 -5.32
CA GLY A 256 -24.51 -15.06 -6.44
C GLY A 256 -22.98 -15.12 -6.42
N GLN A 257 -22.32 -14.00 -6.17
CA GLN A 257 -20.86 -13.93 -6.08
C GLN A 257 -20.32 -14.75 -4.91
N LEU A 258 -20.95 -14.70 -3.73
CA LEU A 258 -20.57 -15.55 -2.60
C LEU A 258 -20.84 -17.04 -2.87
N THR A 259 -21.97 -17.36 -3.50
CA THR A 259 -22.28 -18.73 -3.92
C THR A 259 -21.20 -19.25 -4.85
N LYS A 260 -20.83 -18.49 -5.88
CA LYS A 260 -19.76 -18.83 -6.82
C LYS A 260 -18.41 -19.02 -6.12
N TYR A 261 -18.09 -18.16 -5.17
CA TYR A 261 -16.85 -18.25 -4.37
C TYR A 261 -16.72 -19.57 -3.61
N VAL A 262 -17.83 -20.06 -3.06
CA VAL A 262 -17.87 -21.36 -2.37
C VAL A 262 -17.93 -22.53 -3.38
N THR A 263 -18.78 -22.43 -4.40
CA THR A 263 -18.97 -23.54 -5.34
C THR A 263 -17.79 -23.79 -6.24
N ASN A 264 -16.97 -22.78 -6.52
CA ASN A 264 -15.74 -22.94 -7.28
C ASN A 264 -14.78 -23.95 -6.65
N MET A 265 -14.82 -24.14 -5.32
CA MET A 265 -14.03 -25.20 -4.64
C MET A 265 -14.34 -26.61 -5.12
N TRP A 266 -15.55 -26.82 -5.68
CA TRP A 266 -16.07 -28.15 -6.06
C TRP A 266 -16.18 -28.35 -7.56
N LEU A 267 -16.26 -27.21 -8.30
CA LEU A 267 -16.63 -27.24 -9.71
C LEU A 267 -15.47 -26.91 -10.65
N THR A 268 -14.42 -26.28 -10.15
CA THR A 268 -13.29 -25.82 -10.97
C THR A 268 -11.97 -26.29 -10.39
N ASP A 269 -11.11 -26.83 -11.24
CA ASP A 269 -9.72 -27.07 -10.89
C ASP A 269 -9.01 -25.73 -10.70
N HIS A 270 -8.15 -25.66 -9.70
CA HIS A 270 -7.32 -24.48 -9.40
C HIS A 270 -8.07 -23.18 -9.07
N ASN A 271 -9.26 -23.26 -8.47
CA ASN A 271 -9.95 -22.07 -7.93
C ASN A 271 -10.53 -22.35 -6.54
N HIS A 272 -9.65 -22.54 -5.57
CA HIS A 272 -9.98 -22.84 -4.20
C HIS A 272 -9.65 -21.65 -3.27
N LEU A 273 -9.85 -20.42 -3.72
CA LEU A 273 -9.52 -19.18 -3.01
C LEU A 273 -10.21 -19.06 -1.65
N PHE A 274 -11.39 -19.68 -1.50
CA PHE A 274 -12.04 -19.80 -0.20
C PHE A 274 -11.13 -20.50 0.82
N ILE A 275 -10.48 -21.62 0.44
CA ILE A 275 -9.58 -22.38 1.31
C ILE A 275 -8.38 -21.53 1.70
N LEU A 276 -7.81 -20.77 0.77
CA LEU A 276 -6.68 -19.89 1.03
C LEU A 276 -7.01 -18.82 2.09
N ASN A 277 -8.14 -18.12 1.93
CA ASN A 277 -8.60 -17.12 2.89
C ASN A 277 -8.99 -17.74 4.24
N PHE A 278 -9.66 -18.89 4.22
CA PHE A 278 -10.00 -19.64 5.42
C PHE A 278 -8.76 -20.04 6.21
N VAL A 279 -7.71 -20.52 5.56
CA VAL A 279 -6.45 -20.90 6.23
C VAL A 279 -5.80 -19.68 6.89
N GLY A 280 -5.77 -18.51 6.21
CA GLY A 280 -5.27 -17.27 6.80
C GLY A 280 -5.99 -16.91 8.11
N LEU A 281 -7.33 -16.88 8.09
CA LEU A 281 -8.15 -16.59 9.29
C LEU A 281 -8.03 -17.69 10.35
N ALA A 282 -7.98 -18.96 9.94
CA ALA A 282 -7.82 -20.08 10.85
C ALA A 282 -6.50 -20.01 11.63
N LEU A 283 -5.40 -19.64 10.97
CA LEU A 283 -4.10 -19.46 11.62
C LEU A 283 -4.13 -18.33 12.65
N ILE A 284 -4.77 -17.20 12.33
CA ILE A 284 -4.96 -16.08 13.29
C ILE A 284 -5.76 -16.56 14.49
N TYR A 285 -6.85 -17.28 14.27
CA TYR A 285 -7.67 -17.80 15.36
C TYR A 285 -6.93 -18.84 16.22
N LEU A 286 -6.15 -19.73 15.61
CA LEU A 286 -5.31 -20.71 16.32
C LEU A 286 -4.29 -20.02 17.23
N VAL A 287 -3.64 -18.95 16.73
CA VAL A 287 -2.74 -18.15 17.57
C VAL A 287 -3.47 -17.62 18.80
N LEU A 288 -4.65 -17.04 18.64
CA LEU A 288 -5.45 -16.54 19.76
C LEU A 288 -5.83 -17.65 20.75
N ILE A 289 -6.24 -18.83 20.25
CA ILE A 289 -6.61 -19.98 21.11
C ILE A 289 -5.41 -20.42 21.96
N PHE A 290 -4.24 -20.57 21.35
CA PHE A 290 -3.07 -21.12 22.05
C PHE A 290 -2.35 -20.08 22.91
N VAL A 291 -2.29 -18.81 22.46
CA VAL A 291 -1.69 -17.72 23.24
C VAL A 291 -2.56 -17.38 24.45
N LEU A 292 -3.86 -17.18 24.29
CA LEU A 292 -4.77 -16.88 25.40
C LEU A 292 -5.07 -18.12 26.27
N ASN A 293 -4.97 -19.31 25.70
CA ASN A 293 -5.27 -20.58 26.35
C ASN A 293 -6.67 -20.65 26.98
N ARG A 294 -7.61 -19.89 26.40
CA ARG A 294 -9.02 -19.78 26.80
C ARG A 294 -9.88 -19.72 25.56
N PHE A 295 -10.51 -20.84 25.20
CA PHE A 295 -11.23 -20.96 23.93
C PHE A 295 -12.26 -19.84 23.74
N TRP A 296 -13.20 -19.65 24.66
CA TRP A 296 -14.25 -18.64 24.50
C TRP A 296 -13.76 -17.20 24.49
N LEU A 297 -12.65 -16.91 25.21
CA LEU A 297 -12.01 -15.59 25.13
C LEU A 297 -11.33 -15.38 23.77
N ALA A 298 -10.67 -16.44 23.26
CA ALA A 298 -10.08 -16.38 21.91
C ALA A 298 -11.16 -16.22 20.83
N THR A 299 -12.29 -16.95 20.98
CA THR A 299 -13.47 -16.82 20.12
C THR A 299 -14.03 -15.40 20.13
N LEU A 300 -14.18 -14.82 21.33
CA LEU A 300 -14.65 -13.45 21.49
C LEU A 300 -13.71 -12.45 20.78
N VAL A 301 -12.42 -12.50 21.10
CA VAL A 301 -11.43 -11.59 20.51
C VAL A 301 -11.37 -11.76 19.00
N PHE A 302 -11.33 -12.99 18.50
CA PHE A 302 -11.30 -13.27 17.06
C PHE A 302 -12.53 -12.70 16.34
N GLY A 303 -13.74 -13.10 16.76
CA GLY A 303 -14.98 -12.69 16.10
C GLY A 303 -15.17 -11.16 16.14
N VAL A 304 -14.98 -10.54 17.33
CA VAL A 304 -15.10 -9.07 17.46
C VAL A 304 -14.10 -8.34 16.57
N SER A 305 -12.83 -8.79 16.57
CA SER A 305 -11.78 -8.11 15.79
C SER A 305 -12.00 -8.26 14.29
N ILE A 306 -12.33 -9.46 13.80
CA ILE A 306 -12.54 -9.69 12.36
C ILE A 306 -13.84 -9.03 11.90
N THR A 307 -14.93 -9.10 12.69
CA THR A 307 -16.17 -8.39 12.34
C THR A 307 -15.95 -6.88 12.31
N ALA A 308 -15.26 -6.29 13.29
CA ALA A 308 -14.96 -4.86 13.30
C ALA A 308 -14.07 -4.45 12.09
N PHE A 309 -13.06 -5.25 11.79
CA PHE A 309 -12.21 -5.07 10.61
C PHE A 309 -13.04 -5.14 9.32
N GLY A 310 -13.92 -6.15 9.19
CA GLY A 310 -14.75 -6.31 8.00
C GLY A 310 -15.75 -5.15 7.82
N VAL A 311 -16.38 -4.67 8.91
CA VAL A 311 -17.25 -3.48 8.85
C VAL A 311 -16.47 -2.26 8.37
N ALA A 312 -15.30 -1.99 8.94
CA ALA A 312 -14.46 -0.90 8.51
C ALA A 312 -14.00 -1.08 7.04
N ASN A 313 -13.66 -2.31 6.64
CA ASN A 313 -13.31 -2.62 5.25
C ASN A 313 -14.46 -2.34 4.29
N LYS A 314 -15.69 -2.73 4.64
CA LYS A 314 -16.86 -2.46 3.80
C LYS A 314 -17.12 -0.96 3.64
N ILE A 315 -17.01 -0.18 4.71
CA ILE A 315 -17.14 1.28 4.68
C ILE A 315 -16.06 1.90 3.80
N LYS A 316 -14.80 1.50 3.98
CA LYS A 316 -13.69 2.00 3.14
C LYS A 316 -13.92 1.67 1.67
N MET A 317 -14.38 0.45 1.37
CA MET A 317 -14.74 0.03 0.01
C MET A 317 -15.85 0.88 -0.61
N GLU A 318 -16.84 1.29 0.16
CA GLU A 318 -17.98 2.09 -0.33
C GLU A 318 -17.64 3.58 -0.46
N VAL A 319 -16.73 4.10 0.39
CA VAL A 319 -16.38 5.53 0.43
C VAL A 319 -15.19 5.84 -0.48
N ARG A 320 -14.21 4.92 -0.54
CA ARG A 320 -12.93 5.15 -1.25
C ARG A 320 -12.65 4.14 -2.34
N THR A 321 -13.54 3.19 -2.57
CA THR A 321 -13.31 2.06 -3.48
C THR A 321 -11.98 1.33 -3.23
N GLU A 322 -11.61 1.16 -1.96
CA GLU A 322 -10.37 0.50 -1.54
C GLU A 322 -10.58 -0.42 -0.35
N PRO A 323 -9.93 -1.60 -0.30
CA PRO A 323 -9.87 -2.43 0.91
C PRO A 323 -8.97 -1.80 1.98
N ILE A 324 -9.12 -2.25 3.23
CA ILE A 324 -8.13 -1.92 4.27
C ILE A 324 -6.82 -2.64 3.98
N LEU A 325 -5.73 -1.88 4.02
CA LEU A 325 -4.37 -2.34 3.79
C LEU A 325 -3.54 -2.27 5.08
N PRO A 326 -2.42 -3.01 5.18
CA PRO A 326 -1.51 -2.86 6.33
C PRO A 326 -1.02 -1.43 6.56
N ALA A 327 -0.85 -0.66 5.50
CA ALA A 327 -0.45 0.75 5.56
C ALA A 327 -1.44 1.65 6.33
N ASP A 328 -2.74 1.32 6.31
CA ASP A 328 -3.77 2.09 7.03
C ASP A 328 -3.54 2.12 8.55
N PHE A 329 -2.88 1.09 9.09
CA PHE A 329 -2.56 1.05 10.53
C PHE A 329 -1.51 2.07 10.96
N SER A 330 -0.75 2.63 10.02
CA SER A 330 0.18 3.72 10.30
C SER A 330 -0.54 5.00 10.74
N PHE A 331 -1.74 5.27 10.22
CA PHE A 331 -2.59 6.40 10.63
C PHE A 331 -3.11 6.25 12.06
N ILE A 332 -3.43 5.02 12.48
CA ILE A 332 -3.91 4.74 13.85
C ILE A 332 -2.80 4.99 14.87
N SER A 333 -1.55 4.65 14.52
CA SER A 333 -0.39 4.84 15.41
C SER A 333 0.06 6.30 15.53
N GLY A 334 -0.34 7.16 14.59
CA GLY A 334 -0.01 8.60 14.56
C GLY A 334 -0.80 9.50 15.52
N GLY A 335 -1.65 8.96 16.39
CA GLY A 335 -2.37 9.72 17.42
C GLY A 335 -3.73 10.28 17.01
N ASN A 336 -4.21 10.02 15.79
CA ASN A 336 -5.50 10.50 15.27
C ASN A 336 -6.69 9.61 15.62
N THR A 337 -6.60 8.82 16.68
CA THR A 337 -7.64 7.86 17.08
C THR A 337 -8.95 8.49 17.54
N GLY A 338 -8.96 9.80 17.86
CA GLY A 338 -10.17 10.49 18.33
C GLY A 338 -11.27 10.68 17.29
N ASN A 339 -10.96 10.60 16.00
CA ASN A 339 -11.86 10.96 14.91
C ASN A 339 -12.22 9.80 13.95
N ILE A 340 -11.95 8.54 14.32
CA ILE A 340 -12.27 7.41 13.43
C ILE A 340 -13.78 7.36 13.07
N MET A 341 -14.65 7.76 14.01
CA MET A 341 -16.10 7.80 13.77
C MET A 341 -16.53 8.95 12.86
N SER A 342 -15.74 10.01 12.71
CA SER A 342 -16.07 11.10 11.76
C SER A 342 -15.85 10.72 10.30
N PHE A 343 -15.15 9.60 10.04
CA PHE A 343 -15.00 9.04 8.69
C PHE A 343 -16.17 8.16 8.27
N VAL A 344 -17.15 7.92 9.15
CA VAL A 344 -18.35 7.14 8.80
C VAL A 344 -19.41 8.10 8.25
N PRO A 345 -19.82 7.97 6.98
CA PRO A 345 -20.87 8.78 6.41
C PRO A 345 -22.18 8.64 7.19
N GLU A 346 -22.98 9.69 7.27
CA GLU A 346 -24.24 9.71 8.04
C GLU A 346 -25.24 8.65 7.56
N ASP A 347 -25.28 8.39 6.25
CA ASP A 347 -26.14 7.37 5.64
C ASP A 347 -25.72 5.92 6.01
N ARG A 348 -24.49 5.71 6.50
CA ARG A 348 -23.95 4.41 6.95
C ARG A 348 -24.08 4.17 8.45
N GLN A 349 -24.53 5.16 9.21
CA GLN A 349 -24.67 5.04 10.67
C GLN A 349 -25.58 3.88 11.08
N ALA A 350 -26.65 3.63 10.35
CA ALA A 350 -27.56 2.50 10.62
C ALA A 350 -26.86 1.14 10.45
N PHE A 351 -25.99 1.00 9.45
CA PHE A 351 -25.18 -0.20 9.23
C PHE A 351 -24.20 -0.42 10.39
N VAL A 352 -23.49 0.63 10.82
CA VAL A 352 -22.56 0.56 11.95
C VAL A 352 -23.29 0.19 13.24
N ASN A 353 -24.45 0.78 13.52
CA ASN A 353 -25.25 0.45 14.69
C ASN A 353 -25.73 -1.01 14.67
N GLY A 354 -26.12 -1.52 13.50
CA GLY A 354 -26.44 -2.94 13.30
C GLY A 354 -25.25 -3.85 13.60
N ALA A 355 -24.06 -3.49 13.13
CA ALA A 355 -22.83 -4.23 13.40
C ALA A 355 -22.46 -4.21 14.89
N VAL A 356 -22.54 -3.06 15.56
CA VAL A 356 -22.32 -2.93 17.01
C VAL A 356 -23.30 -3.81 17.80
N SER A 357 -24.56 -3.84 17.40
CA SER A 357 -25.57 -4.71 18.02
C SER A 357 -25.21 -6.20 17.86
N LEU A 358 -24.83 -6.63 16.66
CA LEU A 358 -24.39 -8.00 16.37
C LEU A 358 -23.18 -8.40 17.20
N VAL A 359 -22.15 -7.55 17.23
CA VAL A 359 -20.92 -7.75 18.05
C VAL A 359 -21.28 -7.82 19.52
N THR A 360 -22.20 -6.99 20.00
CA THR A 360 -22.65 -7.00 21.41
C THR A 360 -23.32 -8.32 21.76
N TRP A 361 -24.24 -8.82 20.94
CA TRP A 361 -24.88 -10.11 21.17
C TRP A 361 -23.92 -11.27 21.07
N PHE A 362 -22.99 -11.23 20.11
CA PHE A 362 -21.94 -12.23 20.01
C PHE A 362 -21.05 -12.25 21.26
N ALA A 363 -20.69 -11.07 21.78
CA ALA A 363 -19.91 -10.95 23.02
C ALA A 363 -20.68 -11.53 24.22
N ILE A 364 -21.97 -11.23 24.36
CA ILE A 364 -22.83 -11.77 25.42
C ILE A 364 -22.86 -13.32 25.34
N ILE A 365 -23.02 -13.88 24.14
CA ILE A 365 -23.01 -15.32 23.92
C ILE A 365 -21.68 -15.93 24.30
N CYS A 366 -20.55 -15.36 23.86
CA CYS A 366 -19.21 -15.83 24.21
C CYS A 366 -18.96 -15.76 25.71
N ILE A 367 -19.37 -14.70 26.40
CA ILE A 367 -19.29 -14.55 27.85
C ILE A 367 -20.15 -15.59 28.56
N ALA A 368 -21.36 -15.83 28.09
CA ALA A 368 -22.24 -16.86 28.62
C ALA A 368 -21.61 -18.26 28.52
N PHE A 369 -21.08 -18.62 27.36
CA PHE A 369 -20.36 -19.86 27.17
C PHE A 369 -19.05 -19.92 28.00
N PHE A 370 -18.32 -18.83 28.13
CA PHE A 370 -17.16 -18.74 29.01
C PHE A 370 -17.53 -19.01 30.48
N ILE A 371 -18.72 -18.53 30.91
CA ILE A 371 -19.24 -18.77 32.26
C ILE A 371 -19.72 -20.21 32.42
N LEU A 372 -20.45 -20.73 31.44
CA LEU A 372 -21.05 -22.07 31.48
C LEU A 372 -20.00 -23.17 31.32
N ASP A 373 -18.94 -22.93 30.61
CA ASP A 373 -17.89 -23.93 30.38
C ASP A 373 -17.01 -24.11 31.61
N ARG A 374 -16.97 -25.37 32.10
CA ARG A 374 -16.11 -25.77 33.21
C ARG A 374 -14.63 -25.78 32.81
N ARG A 375 -14.28 -25.86 31.51
CA ARG A 375 -12.91 -25.89 30.99
C ARG A 375 -12.31 -24.50 31.01
N ARG A 376 -11.54 -24.20 32.07
CA ARG A 376 -10.92 -22.86 32.23
C ARG A 376 -9.68 -22.63 31.37
N LYS A 377 -9.00 -23.71 30.98
CA LYS A 377 -7.78 -23.68 30.17
C LYS A 377 -7.95 -24.66 29.02
N PHE A 378 -7.62 -24.21 27.81
CA PHE A 378 -7.68 -25.08 26.64
C PHE A 378 -6.67 -26.23 26.74
N ILE A 379 -5.40 -25.86 27.02
CA ILE A 379 -4.35 -26.80 27.38
C ILE A 379 -4.07 -26.65 28.90
N TYR A 380 -4.00 -27.75 29.62
CA TYR A 380 -3.66 -27.69 31.04
C TYR A 380 -2.26 -27.09 31.23
N CYS A 381 -2.12 -26.15 32.12
CA CYS A 381 -0.84 -25.53 32.49
C CYS A 381 -0.89 -25.03 33.96
N SER A 382 0.26 -24.98 34.62
CA SER A 382 0.41 -24.44 35.97
C SER A 382 1.71 -23.66 36.09
N PHE A 383 1.64 -22.36 35.93
CA PHE A 383 2.82 -21.48 36.04
C PHE A 383 3.21 -21.13 37.47
N LEU A 384 2.25 -21.21 38.40
CA LEU A 384 2.54 -20.96 39.82
C LEU A 384 3.37 -22.13 40.42
N HIS A 385 3.20 -23.33 39.90
CA HIS A 385 3.92 -24.52 40.36
C HIS A 385 4.41 -25.32 39.15
N PRO A 386 5.38 -24.80 38.38
CA PRO A 386 5.70 -25.34 37.06
C PRO A 386 6.28 -26.75 37.10
N ILE A 387 7.06 -27.07 38.12
CA ILE A 387 7.78 -28.35 38.28
C ILE A 387 7.20 -29.25 39.38
N ALA A 388 6.10 -28.86 40.05
CA ALA A 388 5.53 -29.61 41.15
C ALA A 388 5.02 -31.01 40.77
N SER A 389 4.80 -31.29 39.51
CA SER A 389 4.43 -32.60 38.99
C SER A 389 4.82 -32.71 37.51
N PHE A 390 5.07 -33.93 37.05
CA PHE A 390 5.32 -34.26 35.65
C PHE A 390 4.19 -33.75 34.74
N LYS A 391 2.95 -33.80 35.20
CA LYS A 391 1.78 -33.27 34.51
C LYS A 391 1.86 -31.76 34.32
N ASN A 392 2.39 -31.01 35.29
CA ASN A 392 2.57 -29.55 35.17
C ASN A 392 3.66 -29.23 34.17
N VAL A 393 4.78 -29.97 34.20
CA VAL A 393 5.89 -29.80 33.25
C VAL A 393 5.40 -30.05 31.83
N ILE A 394 4.80 -31.18 31.53
CA ILE A 394 4.29 -31.52 30.20
C ILE A 394 3.23 -30.49 29.76
N GLY A 395 2.27 -30.16 30.64
CA GLY A 395 1.21 -29.22 30.29
C GLY A 395 1.75 -27.83 29.95
N ASN A 396 2.74 -27.33 30.68
CA ASN A 396 3.39 -26.05 30.40
C ASN A 396 4.17 -26.10 29.09
N LEU A 397 4.97 -27.14 28.86
CA LEU A 397 5.73 -27.35 27.63
C LEU A 397 4.79 -27.44 26.40
N THR A 398 3.73 -28.28 26.51
CA THR A 398 2.75 -28.42 25.42
C THR A 398 2.08 -27.07 25.08
N ARG A 399 1.72 -26.27 26.09
CA ARG A 399 1.12 -24.97 25.87
C ARG A 399 2.08 -24.00 25.17
N ILE A 400 3.33 -23.92 25.66
CA ILE A 400 4.35 -23.07 25.07
C ILE A 400 4.62 -23.51 23.62
N ALA A 401 4.83 -24.81 23.42
CA ALA A 401 5.06 -25.35 22.09
C ALA A 401 3.90 -25.06 21.13
N ALA A 402 2.64 -25.23 21.56
CA ALA A 402 1.47 -24.96 20.75
C ALA A 402 1.35 -23.48 20.41
N ALA A 403 1.61 -22.58 21.37
CA ALA A 403 1.58 -21.13 21.12
C ALA A 403 2.71 -20.72 20.16
N VAL A 404 3.93 -21.19 20.39
CA VAL A 404 5.07 -20.88 19.49
C VAL A 404 4.81 -21.43 18.09
N LEU A 405 4.39 -22.71 18.00
CA LEU A 405 4.10 -23.32 16.70
C LEU A 405 3.01 -22.58 15.93
N SER A 406 1.92 -22.18 16.60
CA SER A 406 0.84 -21.44 15.93
C SER A 406 1.31 -20.06 15.40
N VAL A 407 2.15 -19.35 16.16
CA VAL A 407 2.76 -18.09 15.71
C VAL A 407 3.71 -18.35 14.55
N VAL A 408 4.57 -19.34 14.64
CA VAL A 408 5.52 -19.68 13.56
C VAL A 408 4.77 -20.07 12.29
N LEU A 409 3.68 -20.83 12.39
CA LEU A 409 2.86 -21.18 11.22
C LEU A 409 2.23 -19.95 10.58
N LEU A 410 1.66 -19.04 11.37
CA LEU A 410 1.07 -17.79 10.84
C LEU A 410 2.14 -16.91 10.18
N VAL A 411 3.25 -16.68 10.88
CA VAL A 411 4.35 -15.85 10.35
C VAL A 411 4.94 -16.50 9.10
N SER A 412 5.19 -17.80 9.11
CA SER A 412 5.71 -18.54 7.96
C SER A 412 4.74 -18.49 6.78
N PHE A 413 3.45 -18.68 7.02
CA PHE A 413 2.42 -18.56 5.97
C PHE A 413 2.43 -17.17 5.36
N THR A 414 2.33 -16.13 6.19
CA THR A 414 2.28 -14.74 5.75
C THR A 414 3.56 -14.34 5.00
N TRP A 415 4.72 -14.71 5.55
CA TRP A 415 6.02 -14.39 4.95
C TRP A 415 6.22 -15.03 3.58
N ASN A 416 5.91 -16.31 3.48
CA ASN A 416 6.17 -17.08 2.27
C ASN A 416 5.08 -16.91 1.20
N LEU A 417 3.96 -16.26 1.51
CA LEU A 417 2.87 -16.00 0.57
C LEU A 417 3.30 -15.08 -0.60
N THR A 418 4.34 -14.26 -0.39
CA THR A 418 4.89 -13.33 -1.40
C THR A 418 6.23 -13.77 -1.97
N VAL A 419 6.75 -14.93 -1.55
CA VAL A 419 8.03 -15.44 -2.04
C VAL A 419 7.79 -16.48 -3.15
N PRO A 420 8.04 -16.16 -4.42
CA PRO A 420 7.69 -17.01 -5.56
C PRO A 420 8.23 -18.44 -5.51
N GLU A 421 9.40 -18.64 -4.89
CA GLU A 421 10.09 -19.94 -4.81
C GLU A 421 9.66 -20.77 -3.58
N SER A 422 8.77 -20.22 -2.75
CA SER A 422 8.34 -20.91 -1.53
C SER A 422 7.25 -21.96 -1.81
N SER A 423 7.23 -23.00 -0.99
CA SER A 423 6.16 -24.03 -1.03
C SER A 423 4.78 -23.45 -0.69
N VAL A 424 4.72 -22.39 0.12
CA VAL A 424 3.46 -21.70 0.46
C VAL A 424 2.93 -20.96 -0.75
N TYR A 425 3.80 -20.24 -1.48
CA TYR A 425 3.40 -19.55 -2.70
C TYR A 425 2.96 -20.53 -3.79
N ALA A 426 3.72 -21.62 -3.99
CA ALA A 426 3.35 -22.67 -4.94
C ALA A 426 1.99 -23.26 -4.57
N TRP A 427 1.77 -23.63 -3.30
CA TRP A 427 0.46 -24.10 -2.86
C TRP A 427 -0.65 -23.05 -3.04
N ALA A 428 -0.39 -21.77 -2.74
CA ALA A 428 -1.37 -20.71 -2.94
C ALA A 428 -1.75 -20.58 -4.43
N LYS A 429 -0.78 -20.66 -5.34
CA LYS A 429 -1.03 -20.69 -6.80
C LYS A 429 -1.90 -21.86 -7.20
N ASP A 430 -1.67 -23.05 -6.67
CA ASP A 430 -2.51 -24.22 -6.91
C ASP A 430 -3.95 -24.00 -6.41
N GLN A 431 -4.15 -23.14 -5.39
CA GLN A 431 -5.48 -22.73 -4.95
C GLN A 431 -6.08 -21.60 -5.81
N GLY A 432 -5.38 -21.12 -6.84
CA GLY A 432 -5.85 -20.06 -7.72
C GLY A 432 -5.37 -18.65 -7.36
N TYR A 433 -4.39 -18.52 -6.46
CA TYR A 433 -3.81 -17.23 -6.08
C TYR A 433 -3.11 -16.58 -7.28
N LYS A 434 -3.56 -15.39 -7.63
CA LYS A 434 -3.01 -14.55 -8.71
C LYS A 434 -2.92 -13.12 -8.20
N PRO A 435 -1.79 -12.68 -7.64
CA PRO A 435 -1.64 -11.32 -7.15
C PRO A 435 -1.80 -10.31 -8.29
N GLN A 436 -2.65 -9.32 -8.07
CA GLN A 436 -3.04 -8.29 -9.04
C GLN A 436 -2.61 -6.93 -8.50
N LEU A 437 -1.30 -6.73 -8.36
CA LEU A 437 -0.73 -5.59 -7.65
C LEU A 437 -0.90 -4.22 -8.36
N PHE A 438 -1.55 -4.18 -9.52
CA PHE A 438 -1.96 -2.91 -10.14
C PHE A 438 -3.20 -2.30 -9.47
N SER A 439 -4.04 -3.10 -8.81
CA SER A 439 -5.24 -2.64 -8.13
C SER A 439 -5.52 -3.46 -6.89
N THR A 440 -5.46 -2.83 -5.73
CA THR A 440 -5.75 -3.46 -4.43
C THR A 440 -7.19 -3.93 -4.33
N ILE A 441 -8.13 -3.21 -4.97
CA ILE A 441 -9.53 -3.61 -5.02
C ILE A 441 -9.70 -4.88 -5.85
N TYR A 442 -9.10 -4.92 -7.05
CA TYR A 442 -9.17 -6.09 -7.92
C TYR A 442 -8.49 -7.31 -7.30
N ASP A 443 -7.35 -7.08 -6.64
CA ASP A 443 -6.64 -8.12 -5.89
C ASP A 443 -7.51 -8.68 -4.74
N ALA A 444 -8.14 -7.82 -3.94
CA ALA A 444 -9.02 -8.25 -2.86
C ALA A 444 -10.31 -8.92 -3.37
N GLN A 445 -10.85 -8.48 -4.50
CA GLN A 445 -11.99 -9.12 -5.15
C GLN A 445 -11.63 -10.48 -5.75
N THR A 446 -10.45 -10.63 -6.32
CA THR A 446 -9.99 -11.87 -6.94
C THR A 446 -9.49 -12.85 -5.88
N ASN A 447 -8.48 -12.48 -5.12
CA ASN A 447 -7.78 -13.37 -4.19
C ASN A 447 -8.42 -13.45 -2.80
N GLY A 448 -9.33 -12.52 -2.50
CA GLY A 448 -9.96 -12.36 -1.21
C GLY A 448 -9.20 -11.41 -0.27
N PRO A 449 -9.94 -10.60 0.53
CA PRO A 449 -9.36 -9.52 1.31
C PRO A 449 -8.39 -9.98 2.40
N THR A 450 -8.59 -11.16 2.98
CA THR A 450 -7.65 -11.73 3.96
C THR A 450 -6.30 -12.05 3.31
N THR A 451 -6.32 -12.68 2.15
CA THR A 451 -5.10 -13.04 1.40
C THR A 451 -4.36 -11.80 0.96
N THR A 452 -5.06 -10.83 0.36
CA THR A 452 -4.49 -9.55 -0.07
C THR A 452 -3.87 -8.80 1.10
N PHE A 453 -4.59 -8.68 2.23
CA PHE A 453 -4.04 -8.05 3.42
C PHE A 453 -2.77 -8.74 3.93
N LEU A 454 -2.79 -10.06 4.06
CA LEU A 454 -1.64 -10.81 4.55
C LEU A 454 -0.45 -10.75 3.59
N SER A 455 -0.66 -10.76 2.28
CA SER A 455 0.41 -10.66 1.28
C SER A 455 1.14 -9.32 1.34
N LEU A 456 0.46 -8.25 1.73
CA LEU A 456 1.04 -6.92 1.83
C LEU A 456 1.70 -6.61 3.19
N THR A 457 1.55 -7.49 4.20
CA THR A 457 2.14 -7.25 5.53
C THR A 457 3.65 -7.43 5.59
N ASN A 458 4.23 -8.18 4.67
CA ASN A 458 5.62 -8.59 4.77
C ASN A 458 6.26 -8.86 3.40
N VAL A 459 6.61 -7.77 2.73
CA VAL A 459 7.34 -7.83 1.47
C VAL A 459 8.82 -7.59 1.73
N LYS A 460 9.68 -8.50 1.25
CA LYS A 460 11.12 -8.28 1.30
C LYS A 460 11.48 -7.20 0.28
N ILE A 461 11.92 -6.05 0.74
CA ILE A 461 12.23 -4.91 -0.12
C ILE A 461 13.52 -5.16 -0.90
N MET A 462 14.64 -5.33 -0.20
CA MET A 462 15.97 -5.57 -0.76
C MET A 462 16.77 -6.55 0.11
N ASN A 463 17.75 -7.20 -0.49
CA ASN A 463 18.80 -7.87 0.27
C ASN A 463 19.74 -6.83 0.86
N LYS A 464 20.06 -6.96 2.15
CA LYS A 464 21.03 -6.08 2.79
C LYS A 464 22.38 -6.27 2.13
N PRO A 465 23.00 -5.22 1.54
CA PRO A 465 24.37 -5.31 1.03
C PRO A 465 25.37 -5.56 2.18
N GLU A 466 26.40 -6.34 1.91
CA GLU A 466 27.39 -6.74 2.94
C GLU A 466 28.11 -5.53 3.54
N GLU A 467 28.45 -4.54 2.71
CA GLU A 467 29.16 -3.33 3.11
C GLU A 467 28.27 -2.25 3.77
N TYR A 468 26.98 -2.51 3.95
CA TYR A 468 26.06 -1.51 4.47
C TYR A 468 26.32 -1.20 5.93
N SER A 469 26.82 0.00 6.20
CA SER A 469 27.04 0.56 7.52
C SER A 469 26.88 2.09 7.51
N LYS A 470 26.80 2.71 8.68
CA LYS A 470 26.73 4.18 8.79
C LYS A 470 27.99 4.84 8.21
N GLU A 471 29.14 4.25 8.46
CA GLU A 471 30.44 4.71 7.97
C GLU A 471 30.53 4.63 6.44
N THR A 472 30.01 3.57 5.85
CA THR A 472 29.95 3.43 4.38
C THR A 472 29.03 4.48 3.78
N MET A 473 27.86 4.70 4.38
CA MET A 473 26.94 5.73 3.90
C MET A 473 27.51 7.14 4.00
N ALA A 474 28.24 7.45 5.07
CA ALA A 474 28.94 8.74 5.20
C ALA A 474 29.98 8.92 4.08
N LYS A 475 30.80 7.88 3.79
CA LYS A 475 31.77 7.91 2.70
C LYS A 475 31.12 8.11 1.32
N ILE A 476 29.96 7.48 1.09
CA ILE A 476 29.18 7.67 -0.14
C ILE A 476 28.69 9.11 -0.23
N ALA A 477 28.11 9.64 0.85
CA ALA A 477 27.66 11.03 0.88
C ALA A 477 28.79 12.02 0.59
N ASP A 478 29.95 11.86 1.21
CA ASP A 478 31.12 12.71 1.00
C ASP A 478 31.68 12.60 -0.43
N ARG A 479 31.74 11.38 -0.98
CA ARG A 479 32.20 11.12 -2.36
C ARG A 479 31.33 11.88 -3.36
N TYR A 480 30.02 11.69 -3.28
CA TYR A 480 29.13 12.31 -4.26
C TYR A 480 28.86 13.80 -3.98
N LYS A 481 29.10 14.27 -2.75
CA LYS A 481 29.18 15.71 -2.48
C LYS A 481 30.33 16.34 -3.24
N SER A 482 31.51 15.71 -3.23
CA SER A 482 32.67 16.19 -3.99
C SER A 482 32.45 16.10 -5.49
N THR A 483 31.85 15.00 -5.97
CA THR A 483 31.46 14.86 -7.39
C THR A 483 30.46 15.92 -7.83
N ALA A 484 29.42 16.16 -7.02
CA ALA A 484 28.44 17.21 -7.30
C ALA A 484 29.08 18.58 -7.32
N GLN A 485 29.99 18.90 -6.42
CA GLN A 485 30.73 20.15 -6.44
C GLN A 485 31.55 20.31 -7.72
N SER A 486 32.21 19.24 -8.19
CA SER A 486 32.94 19.27 -9.45
C SER A 486 32.03 19.57 -10.64
N ILE A 487 30.91 18.85 -10.76
CA ILE A 487 29.89 19.07 -11.81
C ILE A 487 29.34 20.50 -11.74
N ASN A 488 29.02 20.97 -10.53
CA ASN A 488 28.39 22.26 -10.28
C ASN A 488 29.30 23.45 -10.56
N ASN A 489 30.62 23.25 -10.63
CA ASN A 489 31.54 24.31 -11.05
C ASN A 489 31.37 24.68 -12.54
N ASP A 490 30.98 23.72 -13.36
CA ASP A 490 30.80 23.89 -14.81
C ASP A 490 29.34 24.21 -15.18
N ARG A 491 28.40 24.12 -14.24
CA ARG A 491 26.97 24.37 -14.50
C ARG A 491 26.50 25.70 -13.90
N SER A 492 25.73 26.44 -14.68
CA SER A 492 25.30 27.79 -14.32
C SER A 492 23.92 27.85 -13.66
N ASN A 493 22.97 26.98 -14.04
CA ASN A 493 21.58 27.05 -13.61
C ASN A 493 21.33 26.17 -12.38
N ARG A 494 20.18 26.33 -11.75
CA ARG A 494 19.63 25.39 -10.78
C ARG A 494 18.43 24.68 -11.39
N LEU A 495 18.15 23.45 -10.97
CA LEU A 495 16.92 22.75 -11.36
C LEU A 495 15.68 23.56 -11.01
N THR A 496 15.72 24.19 -9.83
CA THR A 496 14.62 24.99 -9.30
C THR A 496 14.46 26.37 -9.92
N ASP A 497 15.30 26.76 -10.87
CA ASP A 497 15.12 28.01 -11.63
C ASP A 497 14.12 27.84 -12.79
N SER A 498 13.65 26.62 -13.05
CA SER A 498 12.68 26.27 -14.07
C SER A 498 11.52 25.46 -13.50
N THR A 499 10.32 25.66 -14.05
CA THR A 499 9.25 24.69 -13.91
C THR A 499 9.62 23.44 -14.70
N VAL A 500 9.61 22.29 -14.02
CA VAL A 500 9.86 20.99 -14.66
C VAL A 500 8.56 20.22 -14.72
N ILE A 501 8.19 19.78 -15.92
CA ILE A 501 7.00 18.98 -16.19
C ILE A 501 7.46 17.59 -16.60
N MET A 502 7.17 16.60 -15.77
CA MET A 502 7.41 15.19 -16.08
C MET A 502 6.13 14.59 -16.64
N ILE A 503 6.17 14.11 -17.88
CA ILE A 503 5.01 13.54 -18.57
C ILE A 503 5.26 12.06 -18.85
N LEU A 504 4.57 11.22 -18.12
CA LEU A 504 4.39 9.83 -18.46
C LEU A 504 3.21 9.72 -19.43
N SER A 505 3.49 9.45 -20.70
CA SER A 505 2.48 9.18 -21.72
C SER A 505 2.15 7.70 -21.75
N GLU A 506 0.92 7.36 -21.34
CA GLU A 506 0.44 5.99 -21.21
C GLU A 506 0.55 5.21 -22.52
N SER A 507 1.19 4.05 -22.46
CA SER A 507 1.39 3.11 -23.57
C SER A 507 2.00 3.75 -24.83
N PHE A 508 2.78 4.84 -24.69
CA PHE A 508 3.31 5.59 -25.80
C PHE A 508 4.65 5.01 -26.32
N SER A 509 4.70 4.76 -27.58
CA SER A 509 5.92 4.38 -28.32
C SER A 509 5.66 4.56 -29.82
N ASP A 510 6.72 4.72 -30.61
CA ASP A 510 6.60 4.78 -32.06
C ASP A 510 6.03 3.46 -32.64
N PRO A 511 4.81 3.45 -33.22
CA PRO A 511 4.24 2.24 -33.77
C PRO A 511 5.08 1.60 -34.87
N LEU A 512 5.84 2.41 -35.63
CA LEU A 512 6.72 1.93 -36.69
C LEU A 512 7.95 1.16 -36.20
N ARG A 513 8.28 1.25 -34.89
CA ARG A 513 9.33 0.43 -34.29
C ARG A 513 8.83 -0.89 -33.76
N ALA A 514 7.52 -1.05 -33.61
CA ALA A 514 6.98 -2.34 -33.17
C ALA A 514 7.27 -3.40 -34.24
N PRO A 515 7.79 -4.57 -33.87
CA PRO A 515 8.15 -5.61 -34.83
C PRO A 515 6.94 -6.02 -35.70
N ARG A 516 7.13 -6.13 -36.99
CA ARG A 516 6.12 -6.53 -38.00
C ARG A 516 5.06 -5.48 -38.30
N VAL A 517 5.13 -4.28 -37.71
CA VAL A 517 4.21 -3.17 -37.94
C VAL A 517 4.77 -2.27 -39.04
N SER A 518 3.91 -1.89 -39.99
CA SER A 518 4.26 -0.96 -41.05
C SER A 518 3.02 -0.16 -41.47
N TYR A 519 3.19 1.14 -41.63
CA TYR A 519 2.17 2.07 -42.13
C TYR A 519 2.73 2.88 -43.29
N SER A 520 1.89 3.26 -44.26
CA SER A 520 2.26 4.15 -45.35
C SER A 520 2.26 5.63 -44.96
N ILE A 521 1.73 5.98 -43.78
CA ILE A 521 1.74 7.32 -43.18
C ILE A 521 2.39 7.23 -41.80
N ASP A 522 3.02 8.33 -41.38
CA ASP A 522 3.69 8.42 -40.08
C ASP A 522 2.67 8.69 -38.95
N PRO A 523 2.58 7.84 -37.91
CA PRO A 523 1.68 8.07 -36.80
C PRO A 523 2.09 9.24 -35.88
N MET A 524 3.38 9.66 -35.87
CA MET A 524 3.87 10.67 -34.95
C MET A 524 4.84 11.68 -35.59
N PRO A 525 4.43 12.38 -36.66
CA PRO A 525 5.32 13.24 -37.44
C PRO A 525 5.87 14.43 -36.64
N ASN A 526 5.07 15.02 -35.74
CA ASN A 526 5.49 16.18 -34.94
C ASN A 526 6.54 15.81 -33.89
N ILE A 527 6.29 14.75 -33.11
CA ILE A 527 7.24 14.26 -32.10
C ILE A 527 8.51 13.75 -32.77
N ARG A 528 8.41 13.08 -33.93
CA ARG A 528 9.58 12.66 -34.70
C ARG A 528 10.44 13.86 -35.14
N ALA A 529 9.82 14.88 -35.68
CA ALA A 529 10.52 16.12 -36.07
C ALA A 529 11.11 16.85 -34.84
N LEU A 530 10.42 16.84 -33.70
CA LEU A 530 10.89 17.41 -32.44
C LEU A 530 12.13 16.67 -31.92
N LYS A 531 12.13 15.34 -31.96
CA LYS A 531 13.26 14.52 -31.53
C LYS A 531 14.55 14.81 -32.32
N GLU A 532 14.44 15.28 -33.54
CA GLU A 532 15.60 15.71 -34.32
C GLU A 532 16.19 17.06 -33.85
N GLN A 533 15.41 17.85 -33.09
CA GLN A 533 15.78 19.21 -32.68
C GLN A 533 16.11 19.35 -31.20
N THR A 534 15.76 18.39 -30.37
CA THR A 534 15.95 18.46 -28.92
C THR A 534 16.59 17.16 -28.37
N THR A 535 16.95 17.17 -27.10
CA THR A 535 17.46 15.97 -26.41
C THR A 535 16.40 14.86 -26.48
N SER A 536 16.77 13.71 -27.02
CA SER A 536 15.82 12.61 -27.25
C SER A 536 16.54 11.26 -27.41
N GLY A 537 15.76 10.20 -27.33
CA GLY A 537 16.26 8.84 -27.52
C GLY A 537 15.20 7.78 -27.23
N LEU A 538 15.66 6.63 -26.78
CA LEU A 538 14.86 5.49 -26.36
C LEU A 538 15.08 5.19 -24.88
N MET A 539 14.01 4.84 -24.19
CA MET A 539 14.03 4.42 -22.79
C MET A 539 13.85 2.90 -22.70
N LEU A 540 14.76 2.23 -22.02
CA LEU A 540 14.58 0.81 -21.65
C LEU A 540 13.49 0.71 -20.58
N SER A 541 12.32 0.28 -20.97
CA SER A 541 11.19 0.06 -20.09
C SER A 541 11.21 -1.32 -19.46
N PRO A 542 11.03 -1.45 -18.14
CA PRO A 542 10.81 -2.74 -17.50
C PRO A 542 9.44 -3.34 -17.84
N GLY A 543 8.51 -2.57 -18.41
CA GLY A 543 7.15 -2.95 -18.74
C GLY A 543 6.94 -3.31 -20.21
N TYR A 544 6.02 -4.25 -20.46
CA TYR A 544 5.40 -4.51 -21.76
C TYR A 544 3.91 -4.81 -21.53
N GLY A 545 3.05 -4.01 -22.14
CA GLY A 545 1.61 -4.13 -21.96
C GLY A 545 1.13 -3.88 -20.53
N GLY A 546 1.88 -3.12 -19.74
CA GLY A 546 1.55 -2.75 -18.37
C GLY A 546 2.76 -2.52 -17.47
N GLY A 547 2.50 -2.05 -16.26
CA GLY A 547 3.53 -1.78 -15.27
C GLY A 547 3.83 -0.30 -15.08
N THR A 548 2.96 0.59 -15.53
CA THR A 548 3.07 2.06 -15.49
C THR A 548 3.63 2.60 -14.18
N ALA A 549 3.05 2.20 -13.02
CA ALA A 549 3.52 2.64 -11.71
C ALA A 549 4.97 2.26 -11.38
N ASN A 550 5.51 1.24 -12.04
CA ASN A 550 6.89 0.82 -11.87
C ASN A 550 7.86 1.76 -12.59
N ILE A 551 7.44 2.26 -13.75
CA ILE A 551 8.20 3.23 -14.52
C ILE A 551 8.13 4.59 -13.82
N GLU A 552 6.93 5.01 -13.46
CA GLU A 552 6.65 6.23 -12.69
C GLU A 552 7.44 6.30 -11.37
N TYR A 553 7.48 5.18 -10.59
CA TYR A 553 8.28 5.12 -9.38
C TYR A 553 9.77 5.33 -9.63
N GLN A 554 10.33 4.72 -10.68
CA GLN A 554 11.74 4.87 -11.01
C GLN A 554 12.06 6.28 -11.48
N GLU A 555 11.20 6.88 -12.29
CA GLU A 555 11.35 8.24 -12.75
C GLU A 555 11.33 9.23 -11.58
N ILE A 556 10.30 9.19 -10.73
CA ILE A 556 10.10 10.19 -9.67
C ILE A 556 11.10 10.07 -8.52
N THR A 557 11.69 8.89 -8.31
CA THR A 557 12.64 8.64 -7.20
C THR A 557 14.10 8.49 -7.64
N GLY A 558 14.36 8.22 -8.90
CA GLY A 558 15.68 7.83 -9.38
C GLY A 558 16.12 6.42 -8.95
N MET A 559 15.23 5.59 -8.41
CA MET A 559 15.55 4.27 -7.86
C MET A 559 15.17 3.16 -8.84
N SER A 560 16.10 2.22 -9.12
CA SER A 560 15.86 1.15 -10.08
C SER A 560 15.17 -0.07 -9.45
N LEU A 561 14.22 -0.65 -10.16
CA LEU A 561 13.63 -1.95 -9.81
C LEU A 561 14.67 -3.08 -9.78
N SER A 562 15.76 -2.94 -10.51
CA SER A 562 16.83 -3.95 -10.58
C SER A 562 17.51 -4.21 -9.24
N ASN A 563 17.48 -3.26 -8.33
CA ASN A 563 18.08 -3.37 -6.99
C ASN A 563 17.13 -4.03 -5.97
N PHE A 564 15.82 -4.09 -6.25
CA PHE A 564 14.86 -4.69 -5.34
C PHE A 564 14.88 -6.22 -5.38
N SER A 565 14.35 -6.83 -4.33
CA SER A 565 14.14 -8.28 -4.33
C SER A 565 13.02 -8.68 -5.30
N ASP A 566 12.98 -9.97 -5.68
CA ASP A 566 11.96 -10.47 -6.62
C ASP A 566 10.53 -10.39 -6.09
N SER A 567 10.36 -10.32 -4.77
CA SER A 567 9.05 -10.13 -4.12
C SER A 567 8.56 -8.68 -4.14
N MET A 568 9.45 -7.73 -4.44
CA MET A 568 9.12 -6.32 -4.63
C MET A 568 8.82 -6.09 -6.11
N THR A 569 7.57 -6.15 -6.48
CA THR A 569 7.10 -6.07 -7.87
C THR A 569 6.44 -4.74 -8.20
N VAL A 570 5.78 -4.11 -7.21
CA VAL A 570 5.10 -2.81 -7.37
C VAL A 570 5.37 -1.94 -6.15
N PRO A 571 6.38 -1.06 -6.18
CA PRO A 571 6.76 -0.20 -5.05
C PRO A 571 5.61 0.67 -4.52
N TYR A 572 4.74 1.18 -5.39
CA TYR A 572 3.59 2.00 -5.00
C TYR A 572 2.60 1.27 -4.08
N GLN A 573 2.50 -0.05 -4.15
CA GLN A 573 1.63 -0.81 -3.25
C GLN A 573 2.37 -1.48 -2.11
N GLN A 574 3.63 -1.83 -2.32
CA GLN A 574 4.38 -2.67 -1.40
C GLN A 574 5.37 -1.89 -0.53
N LEU A 575 5.85 -0.74 -0.98
CA LEU A 575 6.91 0.03 -0.33
C LEU A 575 6.45 1.40 0.15
N VAL A 576 6.06 2.29 -0.78
CA VAL A 576 5.81 3.71 -0.51
C VAL A 576 4.75 3.92 0.57
N PRO A 577 3.60 3.21 0.58
CA PRO A 577 2.58 3.35 1.62
C PRO A 577 3.10 3.04 3.03
N ASN A 578 4.13 2.20 3.13
CA ASN A 578 4.73 1.76 4.39
C ASN A 578 5.92 2.63 4.84
N GLN A 579 6.49 3.46 3.96
CA GLN A 579 7.57 4.38 4.30
C GLN A 579 7.03 5.61 5.06
N LYS A 580 7.85 6.14 5.97
CA LYS A 580 7.50 7.35 6.71
C LYS A 580 7.65 8.60 5.85
N ASN A 581 8.79 8.74 5.22
CA ASN A 581 9.17 9.87 4.38
C ASN A 581 9.94 9.31 3.17
N PRO A 582 9.26 8.82 2.14
CA PRO A 582 9.94 8.38 0.91
C PRO A 582 10.53 9.60 0.21
N TYR A 583 11.69 9.40 -0.42
CA TYR A 583 12.31 10.44 -1.24
C TYR A 583 11.69 10.46 -2.63
N ALA A 584 11.52 11.67 -3.18
CA ALA A 584 11.14 11.92 -4.56
C ALA A 584 11.71 13.27 -5.03
N PHE A 585 11.93 13.45 -6.33
CA PHE A 585 12.60 14.64 -6.88
C PHE A 585 11.82 15.93 -6.72
N ASN A 586 10.49 15.89 -6.68
CA ASN A 586 9.66 17.07 -6.38
C ASN A 586 10.08 17.76 -5.07
N GLN A 587 10.70 17.02 -4.15
CA GLN A 587 11.16 17.57 -2.88
C GLN A 587 12.29 18.60 -3.04
N ILE A 588 12.98 18.64 -4.17
CA ILE A 588 13.97 19.67 -4.47
C ILE A 588 13.27 21.03 -4.57
N TRP A 589 12.12 21.11 -5.27
CA TRP A 589 11.29 22.32 -5.38
C TRP A 589 10.59 22.65 -4.07
N THR A 590 9.97 21.65 -3.41
CA THR A 590 9.22 21.89 -2.17
C THR A 590 10.11 22.32 -1.01
N GLN A 591 11.37 21.91 -0.97
CA GLN A 591 12.35 22.40 0.01
C GLN A 591 12.69 23.88 -0.18
N ARG A 592 12.66 24.36 -1.43
CA ARG A 592 13.01 25.71 -1.76
C ARG A 592 11.81 26.66 -1.71
N TYR A 593 10.68 26.25 -2.23
CA TYR A 593 9.54 27.11 -2.50
C TYR A 593 8.28 26.77 -1.69
N GLY A 594 8.30 25.70 -0.94
CA GLY A 594 7.13 25.23 -0.19
C GLY A 594 6.37 24.13 -0.92
N LYS A 595 5.40 23.54 -0.22
CA LYS A 595 4.68 22.37 -0.70
C LYS A 595 3.87 22.65 -1.98
N GLU A 596 3.35 23.86 -2.10
CA GLU A 596 2.53 24.32 -3.22
C GLU A 596 3.28 24.31 -4.57
N SER A 597 4.62 24.22 -4.54
CA SER A 597 5.43 24.14 -5.76
C SER A 597 5.48 22.75 -6.40
N ALA A 598 4.72 21.79 -5.92
CA ALA A 598 4.66 20.46 -6.51
C ALA A 598 3.21 19.95 -6.57
N SER A 599 2.71 19.73 -7.79
CA SER A 599 1.38 19.17 -8.05
C SER A 599 1.42 18.09 -9.12
N ALA A 600 0.39 17.24 -9.13
CA ALA A 600 0.29 16.15 -10.09
C ALA A 600 -1.11 16.09 -10.71
N VAL A 601 -1.17 15.63 -11.96
CA VAL A 601 -2.41 15.39 -12.72
C VAL A 601 -2.41 13.95 -13.20
N HIS A 602 -3.50 13.24 -12.92
CA HIS A 602 -3.76 11.89 -13.44
C HIS A 602 -5.24 11.80 -13.82
N PRO A 603 -5.62 11.91 -15.10
CA PRO A 603 -7.01 11.96 -15.54
C PRO A 603 -7.67 10.56 -15.47
N TYR A 604 -7.61 9.94 -14.31
CA TYR A 604 -8.20 8.64 -13.99
C TYR A 604 -8.41 8.49 -12.47
N ALA A 605 -8.85 7.29 -12.04
CA ALA A 605 -9.15 7.03 -10.62
C ALA A 605 -7.92 7.13 -9.71
N GLN A 606 -7.99 7.96 -8.68
CA GLN A 606 -6.91 8.24 -7.72
C GLN A 606 -6.38 7.02 -6.96
N ASN A 607 -7.22 5.97 -6.82
CA ASN A 607 -6.86 4.76 -6.10
C ASN A 607 -6.06 3.75 -6.96
N MET A 608 -5.94 3.99 -8.27
CA MET A 608 -5.11 3.15 -9.12
C MET A 608 -3.66 3.22 -8.63
N TYR A 609 -3.08 2.05 -8.31
CA TYR A 609 -1.76 1.89 -7.70
C TYR A 609 -1.58 2.60 -6.33
N LEU A 610 -2.65 3.10 -5.69
CA LEU A 610 -2.60 3.92 -4.46
C LEU A 610 -1.97 5.31 -4.67
N ARG A 611 -2.01 5.87 -5.87
CA ARG A 611 -1.37 7.17 -6.18
C ARG A 611 -1.72 8.28 -5.20
N HIS A 612 -2.98 8.36 -4.75
CA HIS A 612 -3.39 9.37 -3.76
C HIS A 612 -2.65 9.27 -2.42
N VAL A 613 -2.24 8.05 -2.01
CA VAL A 613 -1.40 7.83 -0.81
C VAL A 613 0.05 8.18 -1.12
N ASP A 614 0.55 7.71 -2.26
CA ASP A 614 1.96 7.79 -2.60
C ASP A 614 2.39 9.22 -2.90
N TYR A 615 1.62 9.97 -3.69
CA TYR A 615 1.90 11.37 -3.99
C TYR A 615 1.85 12.25 -2.74
N GLN A 616 0.88 11.99 -1.84
CA GLN A 616 0.87 12.65 -0.54
C GLN A 616 2.15 12.38 0.27
N LYS A 617 2.66 11.14 0.24
CA LYS A 617 3.89 10.74 0.93
C LYS A 617 5.15 11.30 0.29
N PHE A 618 5.18 11.41 -1.03
CA PHE A 618 6.24 12.09 -1.77
C PHE A 618 6.27 13.60 -1.52
N GLY A 619 5.20 14.16 -0.95
CA GLY A 619 5.15 15.57 -0.56
C GLY A 619 4.54 16.48 -1.62
N PHE A 620 3.81 15.95 -2.58
CA PHE A 620 2.98 16.78 -3.48
C PHE A 620 1.89 17.50 -2.69
N ASP A 621 1.56 18.69 -3.12
CA ASP A 621 0.46 19.45 -2.52
C ASP A 621 -0.88 18.82 -2.89
N TYR A 622 -1.07 18.58 -4.19
CA TYR A 622 -2.30 18.01 -4.70
C TYR A 622 -2.07 17.01 -5.84
N LEU A 623 -2.96 16.02 -5.93
CA LEU A 623 -3.13 15.11 -7.06
C LEU A 623 -4.53 15.33 -7.64
N TYR A 624 -4.60 15.92 -8.84
CA TYR A 624 -5.84 16.14 -9.59
C TYR A 624 -6.18 14.88 -10.38
N THR A 625 -7.38 14.34 -10.16
CA THR A 625 -7.87 13.11 -10.82
C THR A 625 -9.32 13.30 -11.26
N ASP A 626 -9.88 12.34 -12.00
CA ASP A 626 -11.28 12.35 -12.41
C ASP A 626 -12.26 12.18 -11.23
N ASP A 627 -11.82 11.53 -10.16
CA ASP A 627 -12.63 11.19 -8.98
C ASP A 627 -12.15 11.86 -7.68
N SER A 628 -11.13 12.74 -7.73
CA SER A 628 -10.67 13.47 -6.55
C SER A 628 -11.65 14.59 -6.15
N LYS A 629 -11.48 15.11 -4.93
CA LYS A 629 -12.34 16.17 -4.39
C LYS A 629 -12.34 17.44 -5.25
N VAL A 630 -11.16 17.82 -5.73
CA VAL A 630 -10.99 18.84 -6.78
C VAL A 630 -10.53 18.08 -8.01
N ARG A 631 -11.42 17.95 -8.98
CA ARG A 631 -11.16 17.19 -10.20
C ARG A 631 -10.26 17.97 -11.12
N ALA A 632 -9.54 17.27 -11.98
CA ALA A 632 -8.96 17.83 -13.18
C ALA A 632 -10.08 18.48 -14.00
N PRO A 633 -9.98 19.78 -14.34
CA PRO A 633 -11.11 20.50 -14.93
C PRO A 633 -11.45 20.07 -16.36
N HIS A 634 -10.47 19.62 -17.14
CA HIS A 634 -10.66 19.21 -18.53
C HIS A 634 -10.83 17.69 -18.61
N GLN A 635 -11.97 17.23 -19.10
CA GLN A 635 -12.34 15.80 -19.11
C GLN A 635 -12.93 15.36 -20.46
N ASP A 636 -12.49 15.97 -21.56
CA ASP A 636 -12.97 15.61 -22.89
C ASP A 636 -12.38 14.27 -23.34
N HIS A 637 -13.22 13.52 -24.02
CA HIS A 637 -12.89 12.25 -24.64
C HIS A 637 -12.87 12.40 -26.17
N ILE A 638 -12.13 11.51 -26.84
CA ILE A 638 -12.14 11.45 -28.30
C ILE A 638 -13.08 10.33 -28.72
N ASP A 639 -14.14 10.66 -29.43
CA ASP A 639 -15.16 9.75 -29.94
C ASP A 639 -15.65 8.76 -28.85
N SER A 640 -15.45 7.46 -29.07
CA SER A 640 -15.85 6.41 -28.09
C SER A 640 -14.72 5.94 -27.19
N ASN A 641 -13.57 6.61 -27.20
CA ASN A 641 -12.48 6.29 -26.27
C ASN A 641 -12.94 6.53 -24.82
N PRO A 642 -12.85 5.53 -23.92
CA PRO A 642 -13.32 5.67 -22.54
C PRO A 642 -12.40 6.53 -21.66
N TYR A 643 -11.24 6.91 -22.15
CA TYR A 643 -10.25 7.66 -21.40
C TYR A 643 -10.25 9.14 -21.77
N ILE A 644 -9.92 9.98 -20.80
CA ILE A 644 -9.74 11.42 -21.02
C ILE A 644 -8.58 11.64 -21.98
N SER A 645 -8.75 12.58 -22.92
CA SER A 645 -7.76 12.87 -23.95
C SER A 645 -6.48 13.50 -23.39
N ASP A 646 -5.35 13.27 -24.07
CA ASP A 646 -4.09 13.91 -23.72
C ASP A 646 -4.18 15.44 -23.87
N SER A 647 -4.95 15.93 -24.85
CA SER A 647 -5.21 17.36 -25.01
C SER A 647 -5.85 17.98 -23.78
N SER A 648 -6.83 17.31 -23.17
CA SER A 648 -7.46 17.74 -21.91
C SER A 648 -6.47 17.73 -20.75
N ALA A 649 -5.71 16.66 -20.60
CA ALA A 649 -4.73 16.52 -19.54
C ALA A 649 -3.59 17.56 -19.65
N TYR A 650 -3.18 17.88 -20.88
CA TYR A 650 -2.19 18.95 -21.14
C TYR A 650 -2.75 20.33 -20.83
N GLN A 651 -4.04 20.57 -21.12
CA GLN A 651 -4.67 21.84 -20.77
C GLN A 651 -4.73 22.04 -19.25
N ASP A 652 -4.95 21.00 -18.47
CA ASP A 652 -4.88 21.05 -17.01
C ASP A 652 -3.50 21.51 -16.51
N ILE A 653 -2.42 21.03 -17.13
CA ILE A 653 -1.05 21.47 -16.81
C ILE A 653 -0.83 22.94 -17.18
N VAL A 654 -1.30 23.36 -18.36
CA VAL A 654 -1.19 24.77 -18.79
C VAL A 654 -1.92 25.69 -17.83
N ASP A 655 -3.11 25.31 -17.39
CA ASP A 655 -3.92 26.08 -16.44
C ASP A 655 -3.27 26.16 -15.07
N LEU A 656 -2.70 25.06 -14.56
CA LEU A 656 -1.95 25.07 -13.29
C LEU A 656 -0.80 26.08 -13.31
N ILE A 657 -0.08 26.18 -14.44
CA ILE A 657 1.03 27.14 -14.58
C ILE A 657 0.49 28.58 -14.70
N LYS A 658 -0.55 28.82 -15.51
CA LYS A 658 -1.12 30.15 -15.74
C LYS A 658 -1.89 30.70 -14.54
N ASP A 659 -2.49 29.82 -13.75
CA ASP A 659 -3.26 30.19 -12.56
C ASP A 659 -2.37 30.46 -11.34
N ASP A 660 -1.13 30.01 -11.35
CA ASP A 660 -0.16 30.34 -10.32
C ASP A 660 0.27 31.83 -10.45
N LYS A 661 -0.22 32.63 -9.49
CA LYS A 661 0.11 34.05 -9.41
C LYS A 661 1.44 34.33 -8.71
N SER A 662 2.06 33.34 -8.15
CA SER A 662 3.36 33.49 -7.46
C SER A 662 4.51 33.66 -8.44
N GLY A 663 4.38 33.11 -9.64
CA GLY A 663 5.45 33.02 -10.63
C GLY A 663 6.61 32.13 -10.17
N THR A 664 6.36 31.29 -9.19
CA THR A 664 7.36 30.38 -8.62
C THR A 664 7.53 29.17 -9.52
N PRO A 665 8.76 28.76 -9.86
CA PRO A 665 8.97 27.51 -10.58
C PRO A 665 8.40 26.30 -9.84
N GLN A 666 7.76 25.39 -10.57
CA GLN A 666 7.04 24.25 -10.05
C GLN A 666 7.64 22.92 -10.53
N PHE A 667 7.37 21.86 -9.78
CA PHE A 667 7.50 20.48 -10.25
C PHE A 667 6.10 19.93 -10.53
N LEU A 668 5.81 19.63 -11.79
CA LEU A 668 4.52 19.11 -12.21
C LEU A 668 4.67 17.69 -12.77
N GLN A 669 3.89 16.77 -12.25
CA GLN A 669 3.83 15.40 -12.74
C GLN A 669 2.53 15.18 -13.49
N LEU A 670 2.60 14.68 -14.73
CA LEU A 670 1.43 14.25 -15.49
C LEU A 670 1.55 12.76 -15.83
N VAL A 671 0.50 12.01 -15.57
CA VAL A 671 0.37 10.60 -16.00
C VAL A 671 -0.90 10.51 -16.83
N THR A 672 -0.78 10.39 -18.15
CA THR A 672 -1.93 10.37 -19.07
C THR A 672 -2.64 9.02 -19.13
N MET A 673 -3.76 8.93 -19.86
CA MET A 673 -4.56 7.70 -19.97
C MET A 673 -5.07 7.39 -21.37
N GLN A 674 -4.99 8.33 -22.33
CA GLN A 674 -5.64 8.24 -23.64
C GLN A 674 -5.37 6.91 -24.37
N ASN A 675 -4.11 6.45 -24.36
CA ASN A 675 -3.68 5.26 -25.09
C ASN A 675 -3.72 3.98 -24.27
N HIS A 676 -4.42 3.96 -23.14
CA HIS A 676 -4.55 2.75 -22.31
C HIS A 676 -5.46 1.71 -22.99
N THR A 677 -5.06 0.45 -22.93
CA THR A 677 -5.86 -0.69 -23.40
C THR A 677 -7.27 -0.74 -22.75
N PRO A 678 -8.30 -1.38 -23.37
CA PRO A 678 -8.31 -2.13 -24.62
C PRO A 678 -8.51 -1.21 -25.85
N TYR A 679 -8.07 -1.65 -27.01
CA TYR A 679 -8.19 -0.89 -28.27
C TYR A 679 -9.38 -1.42 -29.07
N ASN A 680 -10.59 -0.88 -28.80
CA ASN A 680 -11.87 -1.41 -29.29
C ASN A 680 -12.43 -0.61 -30.48
N ASP A 681 -11.57 -0.18 -31.39
CA ASP A 681 -11.98 0.62 -32.56
C ASP A 681 -12.75 1.91 -32.16
N TRP A 682 -12.13 2.68 -31.30
CA TRP A 682 -12.74 3.86 -30.64
C TRP A 682 -12.96 5.06 -31.55
N TYR A 683 -12.15 5.19 -32.60
CA TYR A 683 -12.06 6.40 -33.40
C TYR A 683 -12.88 6.28 -34.68
N GLU A 684 -13.78 7.27 -34.91
CA GLU A 684 -14.69 7.27 -36.06
C GLU A 684 -13.93 7.38 -37.38
N ASP A 685 -12.94 8.32 -37.44
CA ASP A 685 -12.08 8.56 -38.59
C ASP A 685 -10.67 8.03 -38.32
N ASN A 686 -10.40 6.80 -38.69
CA ASN A 686 -9.09 6.14 -38.49
C ASN A 686 -8.44 5.77 -39.82
N GLU A 687 -7.63 6.70 -40.35
CA GLU A 687 -6.87 6.55 -41.58
C GLU A 687 -5.81 5.45 -41.54
N PHE A 688 -5.39 5.03 -40.34
CA PHE A 688 -4.39 3.99 -40.16
C PHE A 688 -4.91 2.60 -40.56
N LYS A 689 -6.22 2.39 -40.61
CA LYS A 689 -6.82 1.16 -41.14
C LYS A 689 -6.48 0.94 -42.61
N GLU A 690 -6.52 2.01 -43.40
CA GLU A 690 -6.16 2.00 -44.80
C GLU A 690 -4.65 2.08 -45.01
N ALA A 691 -3.96 2.80 -44.16
CA ALA A 691 -2.52 2.99 -44.25
C ALA A 691 -1.70 1.77 -43.76
N ASN A 692 -2.31 0.80 -43.11
CA ASN A 692 -1.61 -0.37 -42.57
C ASN A 692 -1.12 -1.29 -43.67
N THR A 693 0.18 -1.34 -43.88
CA THR A 693 0.87 -2.18 -44.87
C THR A 693 1.49 -3.45 -44.28
N SER A 694 1.26 -3.70 -42.98
CA SER A 694 1.78 -4.89 -42.30
C SER A 694 1.24 -6.17 -42.92
N THR A 695 2.10 -7.12 -43.23
CA THR A 695 1.73 -8.40 -43.87
C THR A 695 1.68 -9.57 -42.91
N GLU A 696 2.32 -9.45 -41.72
CA GLU A 696 2.52 -10.54 -40.78
C GLU A 696 1.69 -10.42 -39.48
N LEU A 697 0.87 -9.38 -39.35
CA LEU A 697 -0.02 -9.25 -38.23
C LEU A 697 -1.26 -10.13 -38.38
N SER A 698 -1.70 -10.77 -37.29
CA SER A 698 -3.03 -11.40 -37.23
C SER A 698 -4.12 -10.32 -37.34
N GLY A 699 -5.36 -10.71 -37.67
CA GLY A 699 -6.47 -9.76 -37.75
C GLY A 699 -6.64 -8.96 -36.44
N TRP A 700 -6.57 -9.65 -35.31
CA TRP A 700 -6.68 -9.00 -33.99
C TRP A 700 -5.51 -8.04 -33.72
N GLU A 701 -4.27 -8.43 -34.03
CA GLU A 701 -3.11 -7.56 -33.89
C GLU A 701 -3.23 -6.32 -34.76
N ARG A 702 -3.70 -6.49 -36.01
CA ARG A 702 -3.93 -5.40 -36.95
C ARG A 702 -4.97 -4.42 -36.42
N ASP A 703 -6.16 -4.88 -36.06
CA ASP A 703 -7.26 -4.04 -35.60
C ASP A 703 -6.86 -3.23 -34.36
N ASN A 704 -6.16 -3.85 -33.40
CA ASN A 704 -5.64 -3.16 -32.21
C ASN A 704 -4.51 -2.19 -32.56
N SER A 705 -3.61 -2.57 -33.48
CA SER A 705 -2.51 -1.71 -33.91
C SER A 705 -3.02 -0.45 -34.63
N ASP A 706 -4.05 -0.57 -35.46
CA ASP A 706 -4.65 0.56 -36.17
C ASP A 706 -5.31 1.55 -35.21
N THR A 707 -6.03 1.05 -34.20
CA THR A 707 -6.61 1.90 -33.16
C THR A 707 -5.51 2.56 -32.32
N TYR A 708 -4.46 1.82 -31.97
CA TYR A 708 -3.33 2.34 -31.23
C TYR A 708 -2.56 3.42 -32.01
N ALA A 709 -2.28 3.19 -33.29
CA ALA A 709 -1.60 4.16 -34.16
C ALA A 709 -2.37 5.49 -34.26
N LYS A 710 -3.70 5.42 -34.35
CA LYS A 710 -4.55 6.62 -34.32
C LYS A 710 -4.49 7.34 -32.98
N GLY A 711 -4.49 6.59 -31.87
CA GLY A 711 -4.31 7.15 -30.52
C GLY A 711 -2.98 7.87 -30.39
N VAL A 712 -1.89 7.28 -30.85
CA VAL A 712 -0.55 7.90 -30.90
C VAL A 712 -0.56 9.17 -31.76
N ASN A 713 -1.26 9.18 -32.88
CA ASN A 713 -1.39 10.34 -33.74
C ASN A 713 -2.14 11.51 -33.06
N TYR A 714 -3.16 11.23 -32.26
CA TYR A 714 -3.80 12.26 -31.43
C TYR A 714 -2.85 12.77 -30.34
N THR A 715 -2.09 11.89 -29.67
CA THR A 715 -1.05 12.31 -28.72
C THR A 715 0.01 13.19 -29.37
N ASP A 716 0.47 12.84 -30.57
CA ASP A 716 1.45 13.60 -31.33
C ASP A 716 0.98 15.01 -31.60
N THR A 717 -0.25 15.16 -32.09
CA THR A 717 -0.87 16.46 -32.36
C THR A 717 -1.06 17.26 -31.08
N ALA A 718 -1.62 16.65 -30.04
CA ALA A 718 -1.86 17.29 -28.75
C ALA A 718 -0.54 17.75 -28.09
N THR A 719 0.54 16.96 -28.24
CA THR A 719 1.86 17.33 -27.72
C THR A 719 2.43 18.54 -28.41
N ALA A 720 2.33 18.60 -29.74
CA ALA A 720 2.78 19.79 -30.50
C ALA A 720 2.02 21.07 -30.07
N ASP A 721 0.71 20.99 -29.93
CA ASP A 721 -0.13 22.09 -29.46
C ASP A 721 0.21 22.50 -28.01
N PHE A 722 0.46 21.52 -27.15
CA PHE A 722 0.86 21.78 -25.78
C PHE A 722 2.19 22.54 -25.69
N LEU A 723 3.23 22.07 -26.41
CA LEU A 723 4.53 22.72 -26.41
C LEU A 723 4.45 24.13 -26.97
N ASN A 724 3.59 24.38 -27.99
CA ASN A 724 3.32 25.71 -28.50
C ASN A 724 2.72 26.61 -27.41
N LYS A 725 1.72 26.15 -26.66
CA LYS A 725 1.13 26.88 -25.54
C LYS A 725 2.14 27.19 -24.43
N LEU A 726 3.05 26.25 -24.11
CA LEU A 726 4.12 26.46 -23.14
C LEU A 726 5.16 27.49 -23.66
N ASN A 727 5.36 27.55 -24.96
CA ASN A 727 6.27 28.54 -25.58
C ASN A 727 5.77 29.99 -25.47
N GLU A 728 4.46 30.20 -25.29
CA GLU A 728 3.84 31.48 -25.03
C GLU A 728 3.98 31.97 -23.58
N ILE A 729 4.44 31.12 -22.67
CA ILE A 729 4.57 31.45 -21.24
C ILE A 729 5.96 32.05 -21.00
N ASP A 730 5.99 33.27 -20.44
CA ASP A 730 7.21 34.00 -20.13
C ASP A 730 7.82 33.58 -18.77
N GLN A 731 8.02 32.26 -18.59
CA GLN A 731 8.82 31.72 -17.50
C GLN A 731 9.54 30.47 -17.99
N PRO A 732 10.73 30.15 -17.44
CA PRO A 732 11.46 28.96 -17.84
C PRO A 732 10.68 27.68 -17.56
N ILE A 733 10.47 26.87 -18.59
CA ILE A 733 9.78 25.57 -18.50
C ILE A 733 10.61 24.51 -19.21
N THR A 734 10.79 23.37 -18.59
CA THR A 734 11.40 22.17 -19.18
C THR A 734 10.45 21.00 -19.09
N VAL A 735 10.21 20.33 -20.20
CA VAL A 735 9.35 19.14 -20.30
C VAL A 735 10.22 17.92 -20.50
N VAL A 736 10.02 16.90 -19.68
CA VAL A 736 10.51 15.54 -19.88
C VAL A 736 9.32 14.67 -20.24
N PHE A 737 9.24 14.28 -21.50
CA PHE A 737 8.18 13.41 -22.02
C PHE A 737 8.75 12.01 -22.28
N TYR A 738 8.02 11.00 -21.84
CA TYR A 738 8.40 9.60 -22.08
C TYR A 738 7.18 8.70 -22.14
N GLY A 739 7.22 7.68 -23.01
CA GLY A 739 6.26 6.59 -22.96
C GLY A 739 6.67 5.57 -21.90
N ASP A 740 5.71 5.02 -21.18
CA ASP A 740 6.00 4.08 -20.08
C ASP A 740 6.29 2.66 -20.58
N HIS A 741 5.50 2.13 -21.49
CA HIS A 741 5.69 0.82 -22.11
C HIS A 741 4.96 0.71 -23.45
N LEU A 742 5.33 -0.27 -24.26
CA LEU A 742 4.54 -0.62 -25.47
C LEU A 742 3.21 -1.26 -25.05
N PRO A 743 2.16 -1.11 -25.85
CA PRO A 743 0.91 -1.83 -25.65
C PRO A 743 1.10 -3.34 -25.83
N GLY A 744 0.41 -4.14 -25.03
CA GLY A 744 0.48 -5.60 -25.07
C GLY A 744 -0.29 -6.24 -26.23
N ILE A 745 -0.23 -5.65 -27.42
CA ILE A 745 -1.04 -6.05 -28.59
C ILE A 745 -0.27 -6.84 -29.65
N TYR A 746 0.98 -7.18 -29.41
CA TYR A 746 1.86 -7.89 -30.34
C TYR A 746 2.28 -9.28 -29.81
N PRO A 747 1.30 -10.20 -29.54
CA PRO A 747 1.61 -11.50 -28.94
C PRO A 747 2.52 -12.37 -29.81
N ASN A 748 2.37 -12.31 -31.15
CA ASN A 748 3.22 -13.07 -32.07
C ASN A 748 4.66 -12.55 -32.10
N SER A 749 4.85 -11.24 -31.94
CA SER A 749 6.18 -10.62 -31.82
C SER A 749 6.79 -10.87 -30.44
N PHE A 750 6.00 -10.85 -29.38
CA PHE A 750 6.43 -11.15 -28.02
C PHE A 750 6.86 -12.62 -27.83
N ASP A 751 6.37 -13.51 -28.70
CA ASP A 751 6.78 -14.92 -28.71
C ASP A 751 8.15 -15.17 -29.35
N ASP A 752 8.75 -14.18 -30.01
CA ASP A 752 10.09 -14.24 -30.60
C ASP A 752 11.10 -13.46 -29.74
N SER A 753 12.08 -14.15 -29.20
CA SER A 753 13.12 -13.56 -28.34
C SER A 753 14.00 -12.51 -29.03
N ASN A 754 14.04 -12.47 -30.37
CA ASN A 754 14.73 -11.40 -31.09
C ASN A 754 14.04 -10.04 -30.93
N ASN A 755 12.77 -10.05 -30.57
CA ASN A 755 11.97 -8.85 -30.34
C ASN A 755 11.93 -8.41 -28.87
N ASP A 756 12.58 -9.13 -27.97
CA ASP A 756 12.53 -8.83 -26.53
C ASP A 756 12.96 -7.39 -26.23
N LEU A 757 14.06 -6.91 -26.79
CA LEU A 757 14.53 -5.55 -26.57
C LEU A 757 13.64 -4.50 -27.26
N PRO A 758 13.34 -4.60 -28.58
CA PRO A 758 12.45 -3.63 -29.24
C PRO A 758 11.06 -3.47 -28.59
N LEU A 759 10.52 -4.52 -27.98
CA LEU A 759 9.25 -4.47 -27.25
C LEU A 759 9.33 -3.84 -25.87
N HIS A 760 10.54 -3.55 -25.39
CA HIS A 760 10.81 -2.88 -24.13
C HIS A 760 11.49 -1.50 -24.30
N GLU A 761 11.46 -0.92 -25.49
CA GLU A 761 11.98 0.41 -25.79
C GLU A 761 10.86 1.37 -26.12
N THR A 762 10.76 2.45 -25.37
CA THR A 762 9.80 3.54 -25.59
C THR A 762 10.50 4.81 -25.98
N ASP A 763 9.75 5.76 -26.53
CA ASP A 763 10.29 7.03 -26.98
C ASP A 763 10.30 8.05 -25.84
N TYR A 764 11.33 8.91 -25.82
CA TYR A 764 11.39 10.06 -24.92
C TYR A 764 12.01 11.27 -25.59
N PHE A 765 11.72 12.45 -25.05
CA PHE A 765 12.44 13.69 -25.33
C PHE A 765 12.46 14.60 -24.10
N ILE A 766 13.45 15.53 -24.08
CA ILE A 766 13.54 16.63 -23.12
C ILE A 766 13.59 17.92 -23.90
N TRP A 767 12.64 18.80 -23.64
CA TRP A 767 12.45 20.05 -24.36
C TRP A 767 12.30 21.23 -23.39
N SER A 768 12.82 22.38 -23.75
CA SER A 768 12.67 23.63 -22.99
C SER A 768 12.06 24.73 -23.84
N ASN A 769 11.14 25.52 -23.23
CA ASN A 769 10.48 26.61 -23.92
C ASN A 769 11.42 27.78 -24.20
N ALA A 770 10.93 28.76 -25.00
CA ALA A 770 11.73 29.92 -25.44
C ALA A 770 12.22 30.80 -24.28
N ALA A 771 11.51 30.82 -23.14
CA ALA A 771 11.91 31.58 -21.95
C ALA A 771 13.02 30.89 -21.15
N SER A 772 13.29 29.61 -21.39
CA SER A 772 14.31 28.86 -20.69
C SER A 772 15.73 29.14 -21.23
N PRO A 773 16.74 29.27 -20.35
CA PRO A 773 18.15 29.31 -20.78
C PRO A 773 18.59 28.06 -21.56
N SER A 774 17.87 26.94 -21.43
CA SER A 774 18.14 25.69 -22.14
C SER A 774 17.28 25.47 -23.38
N SER A 775 16.60 26.54 -23.85
CA SER A 775 15.86 26.48 -25.11
C SER A 775 16.79 26.09 -26.28
N GLY A 776 16.34 25.12 -27.08
CA GLY A 776 17.09 24.60 -28.21
C GLY A 776 18.27 23.69 -27.86
N THR A 777 18.42 23.30 -26.59
CA THR A 777 19.45 22.35 -26.20
C THR A 777 19.15 20.95 -26.76
N LYS A 778 20.17 20.35 -27.34
CA LYS A 778 20.19 18.92 -27.76
C LYS A 778 21.49 18.29 -27.25
N LEU A 779 21.38 17.36 -26.34
CA LEU A 779 22.53 16.61 -25.84
C LEU A 779 23.12 15.69 -26.92
N ASP A 780 24.41 15.38 -26.77
CA ASP A 780 25.07 14.43 -27.65
C ASP A 780 24.33 13.08 -27.64
N PRO A 781 24.05 12.50 -28.82
CA PRO A 781 23.45 11.17 -28.92
C PRO A 781 24.20 10.08 -28.13
N ALA A 782 25.51 10.22 -27.94
CA ALA A 782 26.26 9.29 -27.10
C ALA A 782 25.81 9.28 -25.63
N ILE A 783 25.17 10.38 -25.18
CA ILE A 783 24.63 10.52 -23.80
C ILE A 783 23.14 10.22 -23.77
N SER A 784 22.40 10.60 -24.83
CA SER A 784 20.92 10.64 -24.79
C SER A 784 20.24 9.57 -25.62
N SER A 785 20.93 8.82 -26.50
CA SER A 785 20.25 7.84 -27.37
C SER A 785 19.54 6.73 -26.61
N PHE A 786 20.08 6.30 -25.47
CA PHE A 786 19.47 5.27 -24.62
C PHE A 786 19.49 5.69 -23.15
N THR A 787 18.39 5.45 -22.46
CA THR A 787 18.25 5.73 -21.03
C THR A 787 17.35 4.72 -20.33
N SER A 788 17.17 4.89 -19.03
CA SER A 788 16.17 4.19 -18.23
C SER A 788 15.45 5.19 -17.32
N PRO A 789 14.23 4.86 -16.81
CA PRO A 789 13.38 5.84 -16.11
C PRO A 789 14.08 6.54 -14.93
N ASN A 790 14.91 5.81 -14.21
CA ASN A 790 15.63 6.31 -13.03
C ASN A 790 16.70 7.38 -13.34
N TYR A 791 16.99 7.66 -14.60
CA TYR A 791 17.99 8.65 -15.00
C TYR A 791 17.38 9.97 -15.52
N PHE A 792 16.07 10.05 -15.74
CA PHE A 792 15.45 11.21 -16.38
C PHE A 792 15.76 12.54 -15.69
N MET A 793 15.72 12.60 -14.35
CA MET A 793 16.05 13.84 -13.64
C MET A 793 17.53 14.24 -13.78
N ALA A 794 18.44 13.27 -13.86
CA ALA A 794 19.84 13.56 -14.09
C ALA A 794 20.09 14.03 -15.52
N LEU A 795 19.41 13.45 -16.54
CA LEU A 795 19.45 13.91 -17.92
C LEU A 795 18.78 15.28 -18.09
N ALA A 796 17.71 15.54 -17.38
CA ALA A 796 17.07 16.87 -17.36
C ALA A 796 18.03 17.94 -16.79
N ALA A 797 18.74 17.59 -15.71
CA ALA A 797 19.76 18.49 -15.15
C ALA A 797 20.89 18.76 -16.15
N GLU A 798 21.32 17.75 -16.93
CA GLU A 798 22.29 17.90 -18.01
C GLU A 798 21.76 18.83 -19.11
N HIS A 799 20.57 18.53 -19.63
CA HIS A 799 19.88 19.34 -20.64
C HIS A 799 19.72 20.82 -20.22
N MET A 800 19.37 21.05 -18.95
CA MET A 800 19.17 22.37 -18.38
C MET A 800 20.49 23.07 -18.00
N ASN A 801 21.64 22.43 -18.16
CA ASN A 801 22.90 22.89 -17.59
C ASN A 801 22.75 23.27 -16.10
N ALA A 802 22.00 22.44 -15.37
CA ALA A 802 21.61 22.72 -13.98
C ALA A 802 22.49 21.97 -13.00
N LYS A 803 22.75 22.63 -11.88
CA LYS A 803 23.50 22.08 -10.72
C LYS A 803 22.77 20.86 -10.15
N VAL A 804 23.56 19.90 -9.70
CA VAL A 804 23.07 18.60 -9.21
C VAL A 804 23.24 18.47 -7.71
N THR A 805 22.33 17.71 -7.09
CA THR A 805 22.51 17.19 -5.74
C THR A 805 23.56 16.07 -5.75
N PRO A 806 24.15 15.67 -4.61
CA PRO A 806 25.01 14.50 -4.54
C PRO A 806 24.36 13.22 -5.10
N TYR A 807 23.07 13.02 -4.87
CA TYR A 807 22.33 11.89 -5.43
C TYR A 807 22.24 11.95 -6.95
N LEU A 808 21.93 13.13 -7.51
CA LEU A 808 21.91 13.33 -8.95
C LEU A 808 23.32 13.17 -9.56
N ALA A 809 24.38 13.56 -8.86
CA ALA A 809 25.75 13.32 -9.31
C ALA A 809 26.11 11.82 -9.38
N LEU A 810 25.57 11.01 -8.46
CA LEU A 810 25.67 9.54 -8.57
C LEU A 810 24.94 9.03 -9.81
N LEU A 811 23.72 9.50 -10.08
CA LEU A 811 22.93 9.11 -11.25
C LEU A 811 23.58 9.58 -12.56
N THR A 812 24.21 10.78 -12.57
CA THR A 812 25.00 11.29 -13.71
C THR A 812 26.14 10.33 -14.02
N GLY A 813 26.98 9.99 -13.05
CA GLY A 813 28.07 9.04 -13.28
C GLY A 813 27.57 7.65 -13.70
N LEU A 814 26.37 7.26 -13.27
CA LEU A 814 25.78 5.98 -13.69
C LEU A 814 25.37 5.99 -15.16
N TYR A 815 24.60 6.97 -15.65
CA TYR A 815 24.16 6.96 -17.05
C TYR A 815 25.34 7.14 -18.03
N GLU A 816 26.40 7.86 -17.62
CA GLU A 816 27.63 7.98 -18.43
C GLU A 816 28.34 6.64 -18.61
N GLN A 817 28.27 5.73 -17.64
CA GLN A 817 28.97 4.43 -17.68
C GLN A 817 28.03 3.28 -18.07
N VAL A 818 26.75 3.39 -17.75
CA VAL A 818 25.69 2.40 -17.97
C VAL A 818 24.44 3.16 -18.43
N PRO A 819 24.34 3.51 -19.70
CA PRO A 819 23.27 4.34 -20.24
C PRO A 819 21.85 3.91 -19.90
N ALA A 820 21.59 2.60 -19.82
CA ALA A 820 20.31 2.12 -19.33
C ALA A 820 20.45 0.89 -18.42
N ILE A 821 19.59 0.83 -17.41
CA ILE A 821 19.47 -0.29 -16.49
C ILE A 821 17.99 -0.61 -16.25
N GLY A 822 17.59 -1.85 -16.49
CA GLY A 822 16.22 -2.29 -16.28
C GLY A 822 16.15 -3.70 -15.73
N ARG A 823 15.08 -4.00 -14.96
CA ARG A 823 14.69 -5.37 -14.64
C ARG A 823 13.65 -5.82 -15.67
N VAL A 824 14.14 -6.36 -16.77
CA VAL A 824 13.33 -6.73 -17.93
C VAL A 824 13.15 -8.23 -18.00
N SER A 825 11.95 -8.69 -18.32
CA SER A 825 11.62 -10.10 -18.44
C SER A 825 11.60 -10.51 -19.93
N PHE A 826 12.76 -10.83 -20.47
CA PHE A 826 12.94 -11.29 -21.83
C PHE A 826 12.53 -12.77 -21.99
N THR A 827 11.34 -13.16 -21.65
CA THR A 827 10.90 -14.54 -21.85
C THR A 827 9.39 -14.66 -22.00
N LYS A 828 8.94 -15.62 -22.80
CA LYS A 828 7.54 -16.02 -23.07
C LYS A 828 6.69 -16.35 -21.85
N LYS A 829 7.24 -16.31 -20.63
CA LYS A 829 6.52 -16.64 -19.41
C LYS A 829 6.30 -15.39 -18.57
N TRP A 830 5.14 -14.84 -18.69
CA TRP A 830 4.52 -13.97 -17.69
C TRP A 830 4.73 -14.60 -16.30
N ASN A 831 5.35 -13.90 -15.38
CA ASN A 831 5.80 -14.34 -14.06
C ASN A 831 7.21 -14.99 -14.00
N GLN A 832 8.03 -14.90 -15.01
CA GLN A 832 9.44 -15.19 -14.79
C GLN A 832 10.15 -13.97 -14.20
N LYS A 833 11.07 -14.25 -13.28
CA LYS A 833 11.98 -13.31 -12.65
C LYS A 833 12.67 -12.47 -13.74
N GLY A 834 12.36 -11.17 -13.78
CA GLY A 834 13.10 -10.26 -14.63
C GLY A 834 14.59 -10.28 -14.27
N THR A 835 15.44 -10.32 -15.27
CA THR A 835 16.88 -10.18 -15.09
C THR A 835 17.28 -8.72 -15.19
N THR A 836 18.34 -8.34 -14.49
CA THR A 836 18.93 -7.02 -14.69
C THR A 836 19.60 -6.97 -16.06
N THR A 837 19.13 -6.05 -16.90
CA THR A 837 19.65 -5.78 -18.23
C THR A 837 20.36 -4.43 -18.22
N TYR A 838 21.51 -4.36 -18.83
CA TYR A 838 22.31 -3.14 -19.03
C TYR A 838 22.43 -2.89 -20.52
N LEU A 839 22.28 -1.63 -20.95
CA LEU A 839 22.57 -1.23 -22.32
C LEU A 839 23.79 -0.33 -22.37
N ASP A 840 24.57 -0.44 -23.47
CA ASP A 840 25.62 0.50 -23.82
C ASP A 840 25.04 1.74 -24.56
N ALA A 841 25.88 2.70 -24.92
CA ALA A 841 25.48 3.91 -25.64
C ALA A 841 24.93 3.66 -27.05
N SER A 842 25.13 2.46 -27.59
CA SER A 842 24.61 2.02 -28.89
C SER A 842 23.34 1.17 -28.77
N GLY A 843 22.82 0.97 -27.55
CA GLY A 843 21.64 0.16 -27.27
C GLY A 843 21.90 -1.34 -27.21
N ASN A 844 23.15 -1.79 -27.22
CA ASN A 844 23.44 -3.22 -27.12
C ASN A 844 23.37 -3.70 -25.68
N ILE A 845 22.87 -4.92 -25.50
CA ILE A 845 22.83 -5.55 -24.17
C ILE A 845 24.25 -5.89 -23.72
N MET A 846 24.64 -5.35 -22.57
CA MET A 846 25.90 -5.66 -21.89
C MET A 846 25.71 -6.77 -20.86
N SER A 847 26.68 -7.66 -20.74
CA SER A 847 26.73 -8.57 -19.61
C SER A 847 27.36 -7.87 -18.39
N SER A 848 27.06 -8.34 -17.19
CA SER A 848 27.69 -7.82 -15.97
C SER A 848 29.21 -8.01 -15.93
N ALA A 849 29.77 -8.94 -16.77
CA ALA A 849 31.18 -9.15 -16.91
C ALA A 849 31.87 -8.01 -17.68
N ASP A 850 31.17 -7.45 -18.66
CA ASP A 850 31.67 -6.41 -19.56
C ASP A 850 31.76 -5.02 -18.92
N LEU A 851 31.06 -4.85 -17.79
CA LEU A 851 31.05 -3.58 -17.04
C LEU A 851 32.47 -3.24 -16.55
N SER A 852 32.87 -1.97 -16.72
CA SER A 852 34.11 -1.42 -16.19
C SER A 852 34.16 -1.53 -14.65
N LYS A 853 35.36 -1.38 -14.10
CA LYS A 853 35.54 -1.34 -12.65
C LYS A 853 34.77 -0.15 -12.03
N ASP A 854 34.80 0.98 -12.71
CA ASP A 854 34.14 2.22 -12.25
C ASP A 854 32.62 2.07 -12.34
N ALA A 855 32.07 1.49 -13.42
CA ALA A 855 30.67 1.14 -13.53
C ALA A 855 30.20 0.20 -12.40
N LYS A 856 30.98 -0.82 -12.07
CA LYS A 856 30.69 -1.74 -10.96
C LYS A 856 30.69 -1.03 -9.60
N GLN A 857 31.61 -0.07 -9.39
CA GLN A 857 31.64 0.72 -8.17
C GLN A 857 30.41 1.65 -8.07
N LEU A 858 30.05 2.33 -9.14
CA LEU A 858 28.87 3.19 -9.21
C LEU A 858 27.58 2.39 -8.95
N LEU A 859 27.43 1.23 -9.56
CA LEU A 859 26.27 0.34 -9.33
C LEU A 859 26.20 -0.16 -7.88
N ASN A 860 27.35 -0.45 -7.26
CA ASN A 860 27.40 -0.83 -5.85
C ASN A 860 27.00 0.34 -4.93
N ASP A 861 27.52 1.52 -5.17
CA ASP A 861 27.19 2.73 -4.41
C ASP A 861 25.69 3.08 -4.58
N TYR A 862 25.17 2.95 -5.80
CA TYR A 862 23.75 3.13 -6.08
C TYR A 862 22.86 2.14 -5.33
N LYS A 863 23.24 0.87 -5.35
CA LYS A 863 22.54 -0.18 -4.60
C LYS A 863 22.57 0.08 -3.09
N LEU A 864 23.69 0.53 -2.56
CA LEU A 864 23.86 0.90 -1.16
C LEU A 864 22.98 2.10 -0.79
N ALA A 865 23.00 3.15 -1.61
CA ALA A 865 22.16 4.34 -1.41
C ALA A 865 20.67 4.00 -1.46
N GLN A 866 20.23 3.25 -2.48
CA GLN A 866 18.84 2.81 -2.61
C GLN A 866 18.43 1.92 -1.42
N TYR A 867 19.30 1.00 -0.97
CA TYR A 867 19.02 0.19 0.21
C TYR A 867 18.85 1.06 1.46
N ASP A 868 19.72 2.04 1.68
CA ASP A 868 19.64 2.94 2.83
C ASP A 868 18.32 3.72 2.84
N MET A 869 17.93 4.26 1.67
CA MET A 869 16.72 5.09 1.50
C MET A 869 15.41 4.30 1.51
N THR A 870 15.44 2.96 1.32
CA THR A 870 14.24 2.12 1.22
C THR A 870 14.09 1.11 2.35
N ALA A 871 15.05 0.20 2.50
CA ALA A 871 15.02 -0.91 3.44
C ALA A 871 15.97 -0.75 4.63
N GLY A 872 16.86 0.25 4.57
CA GLY A 872 17.94 0.50 5.51
C GLY A 872 17.54 1.37 6.69
N LYS A 873 18.52 2.09 7.21
CA LYS A 873 18.37 2.97 8.39
C LYS A 873 18.24 4.45 8.02
N ASN A 874 18.23 4.75 6.72
CA ASN A 874 18.14 6.10 6.18
C ASN A 874 19.21 7.05 6.76
N TYR A 875 20.47 6.59 6.81
CA TYR A 875 21.60 7.38 7.29
C TYR A 875 21.85 8.60 6.40
N LEU A 876 21.62 8.47 5.09
CA LEU A 876 21.77 9.54 4.11
C LEU A 876 20.83 10.72 4.36
N ALA A 877 19.67 10.51 4.96
CA ALA A 877 18.73 11.59 5.29
C ALA A 877 19.30 12.64 6.27
N SER A 878 20.33 12.26 7.04
CA SER A 878 21.03 13.18 7.94
C SER A 878 22.16 13.96 7.27
N THR A 879 22.36 13.76 5.96
CA THR A 879 23.37 14.44 5.14
C THR A 879 22.70 15.36 4.11
N ASP A 880 23.50 16.01 3.26
CA ASP A 880 22.97 16.79 2.14
C ASP A 880 22.83 15.97 0.86
N PHE A 881 22.79 14.64 0.96
CA PHE A 881 22.85 13.73 -0.20
C PHE A 881 21.76 13.98 -1.24
N THR A 882 20.57 14.37 -0.81
CA THR A 882 19.43 14.65 -1.68
C THR A 882 19.07 16.13 -1.77
N LYS A 883 19.94 17.05 -1.32
CA LYS A 883 19.70 18.48 -1.32
C LYS A 883 20.55 19.20 -2.35
N GLU A 884 20.07 20.34 -2.82
CA GLU A 884 20.91 21.27 -3.57
C GLU A 884 22.09 21.74 -2.68
N LEU A 885 23.31 21.82 -3.26
CA LEU A 885 24.52 22.27 -2.58
C LEU A 885 24.72 23.78 -2.71
#